data_7963ad18d2aef5eecc7940bdecd80bd7
#
_entry.id   7963ad18d2aef5eecc7940bdecd80bd7
#
_cell.length_a   1.000
_cell.length_b   1.000
_cell.length_c   1.000
_cell.angle_alpha   90.00
_cell.angle_beta   90.00
_cell.angle_gamma   90.00
#
_symmetry.space_group_name_H-M   'P 1'
#
loop_
_entity.id
_entity.type
_entity.pdbx_description
1 polymer ?
#
loop_
_entity_poly.entity_id
_entity_poly.type
_entity_poly.pdbx_seq_one_letter_code
_entity_poly.pdbx_strand_id
1 'polypeptide(L)'
;MTNSPLRPRRRAQLRRRVALATLAALLGAASPALAGTAGTGDAAGVRDRAPAHAPDGPPGAPGPRAFDAGPAREALERLLPHHAAQFTLVPDPAAGADRFTVSGSAGAITVRGSTGATLLTGVGWYLQHVAGADIGWPGDSIGMLPARLPAVPAPVTRSALVPHRYALNDTDDGYSGAYRTFEQHQRQIDLLALHGINEVFVQAGAEYPYYRALQGFGYSAAELREWIPGPGHQSWWLLQNLSGFGGPVSERLMRERAEVGGRIAEQLRGLGMTPVLPGYFGTVPPGFAARNTGAKTVAQGDWAGFDRPDWLDPTSPAFGKLAAAYYAEQRAVFGDSAMYRMSPLHEGGTVGTVDVKAAAGAVQKALHAAHPGAMWAVLGWQDSPKAELLAGVDTSKLLILDGLSDRYNKLDREARWGGVPYAMGTIYNFGGHTTIGANTSVWIERFGPWRTKSHSALKGIAYLPEATGTNPAAFDLFTDLAWEPGTIDQRKWFADFAGRRYGRADKEAAAAWEELRKGPYSTSSGLWSESQDSLFTARPGLGAVGAAYWSPKSMRYPADAVRRALDHLLKVDPRLRGSSAYRFDLVDTARQALANHSRVLLPKIKAAYEAKDLTRLRALTAEWADGERRLDAVTGSDPNFLLGDWLAAARSWGADEAEQDRYEYDARSILSVWGRRSTSEGGFLHDYANREWSGLIGELYAPRWAAYFETLEESLVRRAAPREIDWHAYEEDWARRTTRHPSGADGPSGDPHALASDIAAALKSWEGAAR
;
A
#
# COMPACT_ATOMS: atom_id res chain seq x y z
N MET A 1 -39.93 -43.98 21.78
CA MET A 1 -38.77 -44.29 20.94
C MET A 1 -38.86 -43.42 19.69
N THR A 2 -38.35 -42.22 19.74
CA THR A 2 -38.31 -41.32 18.55
C THR A 2 -37.04 -40.51 18.63
N ASN A 3 -36.10 -40.88 17.76
CA ASN A 3 -34.88 -40.08 17.46
C ASN A 3 -35.25 -38.85 16.63
N SER A 4 -34.99 -37.66 17.15
CA SER A 4 -35.05 -36.41 16.41
C SER A 4 -33.62 -35.95 16.05
N PRO A 5 -33.33 -35.54 14.82
CA PRO A 5 -32.00 -35.08 14.45
C PRO A 5 -31.79 -33.63 14.86
N LEU A 6 -30.67 -33.37 15.48
CA LEU A 6 -30.19 -32.05 15.90
C LEU A 6 -29.90 -31.16 14.68
N ARG A 7 -30.51 -29.97 14.68
CA ARG A 7 -30.44 -28.97 13.57
C ARG A 7 -29.03 -28.38 13.36
N PRO A 8 -28.63 -28.08 12.13
CA PRO A 8 -27.28 -27.60 11.79
C PRO A 8 -26.94 -26.18 12.29
N ARG A 9 -27.93 -25.43 12.84
CA ARG A 9 -27.72 -24.02 13.29
C ARG A 9 -26.77 -23.85 14.50
N ARG A 10 -26.54 -24.84 15.32
CA ARG A 10 -25.62 -24.71 16.47
C ARG A 10 -24.14 -24.80 16.11
N ARG A 11 -23.76 -25.46 15.03
CA ARG A 11 -22.35 -25.54 14.59
C ARG A 11 -21.85 -24.23 13.95
N ALA A 12 -22.70 -23.51 13.24
CA ALA A 12 -22.36 -22.21 12.67
C ALA A 12 -22.17 -21.11 13.74
N GLN A 13 -22.98 -21.14 14.80
CA GLN A 13 -22.83 -20.20 15.92
C GLN A 13 -21.61 -20.48 16.80
N LEU A 14 -21.17 -21.72 16.92
CA LEU A 14 -19.95 -22.06 17.65
C LEU A 14 -18.68 -21.64 16.90
N ARG A 15 -18.66 -21.80 15.57
CA ARG A 15 -17.55 -21.30 14.73
C ARG A 15 -17.48 -19.78 14.70
N ARG A 16 -18.61 -19.08 14.69
CA ARG A 16 -18.65 -17.61 14.82
C ARG A 16 -18.09 -17.12 16.16
N ARG A 17 -18.29 -17.85 17.26
CA ARG A 17 -17.73 -17.49 18.58
C ARG A 17 -16.23 -17.73 18.67
N VAL A 18 -15.68 -18.73 18.01
CA VAL A 18 -14.22 -19.00 17.99
C VAL A 18 -13.49 -17.96 17.15
N ALA A 19 -13.97 -17.59 15.96
CA ALA A 19 -13.39 -16.53 15.15
C ALA A 19 -13.47 -15.14 15.83
N LEU A 20 -14.57 -14.84 16.52
CA LEU A 20 -14.73 -13.61 17.32
C LEU A 20 -13.86 -13.61 18.60
N ALA A 21 -13.62 -14.77 19.24
CA ALA A 21 -12.79 -14.86 20.43
C ALA A 21 -11.30 -14.62 20.13
N THR A 22 -10.81 -15.09 19.00
CA THR A 22 -9.42 -14.85 18.59
C THR A 22 -9.17 -13.38 18.22
N LEU A 23 -10.19 -12.67 17.75
CA LEU A 23 -10.09 -11.24 17.39
C LEU A 23 -10.36 -10.31 18.59
N ALA A 24 -11.25 -10.70 19.52
CA ALA A 24 -11.56 -9.92 20.73
C ALA A 24 -10.43 -9.96 21.76
N ALA A 25 -9.62 -11.02 21.79
CA ALA A 25 -8.43 -11.12 22.65
C ALA A 25 -7.30 -10.14 22.22
N LEU A 26 -7.36 -9.57 21.02
CA LEU A 26 -6.42 -8.57 20.54
C LEU A 26 -6.77 -7.12 20.94
N LEU A 27 -7.95 -6.89 21.53
CA LEU A 27 -8.45 -5.55 21.85
C LEU A 27 -8.48 -5.20 23.34
N GLY A 28 -8.06 -6.11 24.24
CA GLY A 28 -8.26 -5.90 25.67
C GLY A 28 -7.23 -6.49 26.62
N ALA A 29 -5.96 -6.10 26.52
CA ALA A 29 -4.99 -6.35 27.58
C ALA A 29 -4.26 -5.07 27.95
N ALA A 30 -4.89 -4.25 28.79
CA ALA A 30 -4.19 -3.30 29.64
C ALA A 30 -3.89 -4.00 30.97
N SER A 31 -2.65 -4.31 31.27
CA SER A 31 -2.20 -4.81 32.55
C SER A 31 -1.56 -3.71 33.39
N PRO A 32 -1.74 -3.71 34.72
CA PRO A 32 -1.35 -2.60 35.56
C PRO A 32 0.14 -2.61 35.90
N ALA A 33 0.67 -1.41 36.11
CA ALA A 33 2.03 -1.15 36.57
C ALA A 33 2.26 -1.70 37.97
N LEU A 34 3.39 -2.37 38.17
CA LEU A 34 3.97 -2.64 39.48
C LEU A 34 5.19 -1.74 39.68
N ALA A 35 5.11 -0.90 40.68
CA ALA A 35 6.21 -0.10 41.17
C ALA A 35 7.19 -0.98 41.95
N GLY A 36 8.48 -0.84 41.70
CA GLY A 36 9.56 -1.47 42.44
C GLY A 36 10.68 -0.48 42.69
N THR A 37 11.05 -0.38 43.94
CA THR A 37 11.85 0.60 44.65
C THR A 37 13.31 0.68 44.26
N ALA A 38 13.88 1.88 44.43
CA ALA A 38 15.26 2.23 44.26
C ALA A 38 16.19 1.60 45.35
N GLY A 39 17.38 1.20 44.94
CA GLY A 39 18.48 0.86 45.81
C GLY A 39 19.74 1.59 45.38
N THR A 40 20.26 2.41 46.26
CA THR A 40 21.50 3.18 46.17
C THR A 40 22.73 2.32 46.50
N GLY A 41 23.86 2.55 45.83
CA GLY A 41 25.12 1.90 46.17
C GLY A 41 26.33 2.41 45.39
N ASP A 42 27.11 3.08 46.05
CA ASP A 42 28.37 3.80 46.04
C ASP A 42 29.42 3.58 44.91
N ALA A 43 30.13 4.68 44.74
CA ALA A 43 31.30 4.90 43.90
C ALA A 43 32.61 4.38 44.53
N ALA A 44 33.56 3.93 43.74
CA ALA A 44 35.00 4.09 44.03
C ALA A 44 35.89 3.82 42.80
N GLY A 45 36.80 4.74 42.54
CA GLY A 45 38.18 4.42 42.19
C GLY A 45 38.66 4.54 40.77
N VAL A 46 38.98 5.74 40.33
CA VAL A 46 39.86 6.05 39.19
C VAL A 46 41.32 5.61 39.48
N ARG A 47 41.93 4.92 38.51
CA ARG A 47 43.42 4.94 38.37
C ARG A 47 43.81 5.07 36.89
N ASP A 48 44.53 6.14 36.62
CA ASP A 48 45.26 6.45 35.38
C ASP A 48 46.24 5.35 34.97
N ARG A 49 46.26 5.03 33.68
CA ARG A 49 47.42 4.47 33.00
C ARG A 49 47.56 5.07 31.60
N ALA A 50 48.74 5.57 31.29
CA ALA A 50 49.21 6.20 30.09
C ALA A 50 49.18 5.27 28.86
N PRO A 51 49.16 5.81 27.62
CA PRO A 51 48.81 5.05 26.39
C PRO A 51 50.00 4.22 25.85
N ALA A 52 49.69 2.98 25.50
CA ALA A 52 50.56 2.13 24.67
C ALA A 52 50.28 2.37 23.20
N HIS A 53 51.33 2.38 22.36
CA HIS A 53 51.27 2.54 20.93
C HIS A 53 50.25 1.64 20.27
N ALA A 54 49.41 2.22 19.39
CA ALA A 54 48.53 1.49 18.49
C ALA A 54 49.36 0.85 17.35
N PRO A 55 49.06 -0.37 16.95
CA PRO A 55 49.58 -0.93 15.68
C PRO A 55 48.86 -0.29 14.49
N ASP A 56 49.61 -0.19 13.40
CA ASP A 56 49.14 0.37 12.11
C ASP A 56 47.80 -0.23 11.69
N GLY A 57 46.82 0.62 11.42
CA GLY A 57 45.50 0.24 10.97
C GLY A 57 45.53 -0.41 9.56
N PRO A 58 44.51 -1.21 9.22
CA PRO A 58 44.41 -1.79 7.90
C PRO A 58 44.37 -0.69 6.82
N PRO A 59 44.84 -0.99 5.59
CA PRO A 59 44.90 -0.02 4.51
C PRO A 59 43.52 0.61 4.29
N GLY A 60 43.47 1.93 4.22
CA GLY A 60 42.25 2.71 4.17
C GLY A 60 41.28 2.20 3.12
N ALA A 61 40.02 2.09 3.48
CA ALA A 61 38.94 1.78 2.54
C ALA A 61 39.04 2.71 1.32
N PRO A 62 38.90 2.19 0.10
CA PRO A 62 38.94 3.03 -1.09
C PRO A 62 37.90 4.14 -0.94
N GLY A 63 38.32 5.39 -1.21
CA GLY A 63 37.43 6.53 -1.16
C GLY A 63 36.20 6.33 -2.06
N PRO A 64 35.12 7.09 -1.81
CA PRO A 64 33.88 6.94 -2.57
C PRO A 64 34.17 7.02 -4.07
N ARG A 65 33.83 5.95 -4.81
CA ARG A 65 34.01 5.90 -6.27
C ARG A 65 32.92 6.77 -6.90
N ALA A 66 33.30 7.51 -7.95
CA ALA A 66 32.33 8.18 -8.82
C ALA A 66 31.35 7.12 -9.36
N PHE A 67 30.04 7.40 -9.28
CA PHE A 67 29.00 6.58 -9.88
C PHE A 67 28.58 7.15 -11.24
N ASP A 68 27.95 6.32 -12.07
CA ASP A 68 27.41 6.75 -13.35
C ASP A 68 26.10 7.55 -13.15
N ALA A 69 26.03 8.76 -13.70
CA ALA A 69 24.83 9.58 -13.70
C ALA A 69 23.88 9.26 -14.89
N GLY A 70 24.26 8.37 -15.79
CA GLY A 70 23.46 7.99 -16.96
C GLY A 70 22.03 7.57 -16.61
N PRO A 71 21.82 6.59 -15.69
CA PRO A 71 20.47 6.17 -15.28
C PRO A 71 19.61 7.32 -14.72
N ALA A 72 20.21 8.24 -13.96
CA ALA A 72 19.50 9.42 -13.46
C ALA A 72 19.18 10.42 -14.59
N ARG A 73 20.05 10.53 -15.59
CA ARG A 73 19.80 11.35 -16.79
C ARG A 73 18.62 10.80 -17.59
N GLU A 74 18.60 9.50 -17.84
CA GLU A 74 17.50 8.84 -18.55
C GLU A 74 16.16 8.99 -17.80
N ALA A 75 16.17 8.84 -16.47
CA ALA A 75 14.98 9.06 -15.65
C ALA A 75 14.50 10.53 -15.72
N LEU A 76 15.43 11.48 -15.68
CA LEU A 76 15.12 12.90 -15.83
C LEU A 76 14.51 13.21 -17.22
N GLU A 77 15.00 12.59 -18.28
CA GLU A 77 14.46 12.76 -19.65
C GLU A 77 13.04 12.19 -19.76
N ARG A 78 12.76 11.07 -19.11
CA ARG A 78 11.37 10.53 -19.01
C ARG A 78 10.44 11.43 -18.19
N LEU A 79 10.93 11.99 -17.08
CA LEU A 79 10.15 12.84 -16.18
C LEU A 79 9.90 14.23 -16.74
N LEU A 80 10.91 14.83 -17.41
CA LEU A 80 10.92 16.22 -17.89
C LEU A 80 11.41 16.32 -19.34
N PRO A 81 10.76 15.69 -20.33
CA PRO A 81 11.27 15.59 -21.71
C PRO A 81 11.60 16.93 -22.37
N HIS A 82 10.88 18.01 -21.99
CA HIS A 82 11.10 19.35 -22.57
C HIS A 82 12.08 20.22 -21.77
N HIS A 83 12.50 19.78 -20.57
CA HIS A 83 13.33 20.61 -19.67
C HIS A 83 14.60 19.90 -19.21
N ALA A 84 14.75 18.59 -19.45
CA ALA A 84 15.91 17.80 -19.01
C ALA A 84 17.25 18.43 -19.41
N ALA A 85 17.34 18.99 -20.63
CA ALA A 85 18.55 19.63 -21.14
C ALA A 85 19.01 20.87 -20.33
N GLN A 86 18.13 21.46 -19.51
CA GLN A 86 18.48 22.59 -18.64
C GLN A 86 19.12 22.17 -17.33
N PHE A 87 19.24 20.86 -17.07
CA PHE A 87 19.86 20.31 -15.86
C PHE A 87 21.25 19.73 -16.17
N THR A 88 22.22 20.06 -15.33
CA THR A 88 23.53 19.39 -15.26
C THR A 88 23.53 18.53 -14.00
N LEU A 89 23.56 17.20 -14.15
CA LEU A 89 23.66 16.24 -13.06
C LEU A 89 25.15 15.94 -12.78
N VAL A 90 25.60 16.16 -11.55
CA VAL A 90 27.00 16.03 -11.16
C VAL A 90 27.12 15.03 -10.01
N PRO A 91 27.72 13.84 -10.23
CA PRO A 91 28.07 12.94 -9.15
C PRO A 91 28.96 13.63 -8.11
N ASP A 92 28.56 13.53 -6.84
CA ASP A 92 29.29 14.06 -5.69
C ASP A 92 29.26 13.02 -4.55
N PRO A 93 29.94 11.86 -4.77
CA PRO A 93 29.91 10.76 -3.81
C PRO A 93 30.51 11.24 -2.49
N ALA A 94 29.76 11.01 -1.42
CA ALA A 94 30.19 11.39 -0.06
C ALA A 94 30.06 10.18 0.87
N ALA A 95 30.97 10.10 1.83
CA ALA A 95 30.77 9.23 2.97
C ALA A 95 29.70 9.82 3.90
N GLY A 96 28.81 9.00 4.40
CA GLY A 96 27.77 9.40 5.35
C GLY A 96 26.35 9.43 4.78
N ALA A 97 25.55 10.38 5.23
CA ALA A 97 24.16 10.49 4.81
C ALA A 97 24.00 10.89 3.33
N ASP A 98 23.02 10.34 2.67
CA ASP A 98 22.59 10.76 1.33
C ASP A 98 22.34 12.27 1.31
N ARG A 99 22.80 12.93 0.25
CA ARG A 99 22.65 14.39 0.11
C ARG A 99 22.55 14.83 -1.33
N PHE A 100 21.99 16.02 -1.52
CA PHE A 100 22.03 16.75 -2.78
C PHE A 100 22.33 18.23 -2.56
N THR A 101 22.84 18.89 -3.59
CA THR A 101 22.98 20.35 -3.65
C THR A 101 22.41 20.85 -4.97
N VAL A 102 21.54 21.85 -4.91
CA VAL A 102 20.93 22.50 -6.09
C VAL A 102 21.43 23.92 -6.20
N SER A 103 21.86 24.33 -7.39
CA SER A 103 22.34 25.68 -7.68
C SER A 103 22.13 25.99 -9.17
N GLY A 104 22.36 27.21 -9.59
CA GLY A 104 22.36 27.56 -11.00
C GLY A 104 21.59 28.82 -11.35
N SER A 105 21.81 29.29 -12.57
CA SER A 105 21.09 30.42 -13.18
C SER A 105 19.87 29.96 -13.97
N ALA A 106 19.02 30.89 -14.39
CA ALA A 106 17.86 30.55 -15.20
C ALA A 106 18.26 29.75 -16.46
N GLY A 107 17.60 28.61 -16.67
CA GLY A 107 17.84 27.69 -17.77
C GLY A 107 19.16 26.89 -17.70
N ALA A 108 19.88 26.97 -16.59
CA ALA A 108 21.13 26.22 -16.37
C ALA A 108 21.21 25.81 -14.89
N ILE A 109 20.52 24.75 -14.55
CA ILE A 109 20.40 24.25 -13.17
C ILE A 109 21.42 23.12 -12.97
N THR A 110 22.19 23.20 -11.91
CA THR A 110 23.13 22.16 -11.49
C THR A 110 22.63 21.44 -10.26
N VAL A 111 22.51 20.13 -10.35
CA VAL A 111 22.21 19.24 -9.23
C VAL A 111 23.40 18.35 -8.97
N ARG A 112 23.98 18.42 -7.77
CA ARG A 112 25.01 17.51 -7.28
C ARG A 112 24.35 16.51 -6.32
N GLY A 113 24.73 15.24 -6.39
CA GLY A 113 24.12 14.20 -5.55
C GLY A 113 25.08 13.09 -5.18
N SER A 114 24.86 12.45 -4.00
CA SER A 114 25.68 11.34 -3.51
C SER A 114 25.40 10.02 -4.23
N THR A 115 24.24 9.88 -4.88
CA THR A 115 23.80 8.74 -5.69
C THR A 115 22.98 9.22 -6.89
N GLY A 116 22.66 8.32 -7.84
CA GLY A 116 21.73 8.63 -8.94
C GLY A 116 20.34 9.04 -8.41
N ALA A 117 19.83 8.36 -7.39
CA ALA A 117 18.55 8.70 -6.76
C ALA A 117 18.59 10.10 -6.10
N THR A 118 19.67 10.47 -5.42
CA THR A 118 19.77 11.80 -4.81
C THR A 118 19.93 12.94 -5.83
N LEU A 119 20.43 12.65 -7.03
CA LEU A 119 20.37 13.60 -8.15
C LEU A 119 18.90 13.88 -8.52
N LEU A 120 18.08 12.83 -8.65
CA LEU A 120 16.65 12.98 -8.92
C LEU A 120 15.90 13.64 -7.74
N THR A 121 16.24 13.30 -6.49
CA THR A 121 15.70 14.00 -5.31
C THR A 121 15.98 15.50 -5.35
N GLY A 122 17.20 15.90 -5.75
CA GLY A 122 17.54 17.31 -5.94
C GLY A 122 16.73 17.98 -7.06
N VAL A 123 16.43 17.26 -8.15
CA VAL A 123 15.51 17.74 -9.20
C VAL A 123 14.10 17.91 -8.64
N GLY A 124 13.58 16.93 -7.91
CA GLY A 124 12.27 17.01 -7.26
C GLY A 124 12.17 18.20 -6.31
N TRP A 125 13.17 18.38 -5.46
CA TRP A 125 13.25 19.53 -4.58
C TRP A 125 13.24 20.87 -5.37
N TYR A 126 14.01 20.95 -6.46
CA TYR A 126 14.01 22.14 -7.32
C TYR A 126 12.62 22.42 -7.92
N LEU A 127 11.96 21.39 -8.44
CA LEU A 127 10.62 21.54 -9.01
C LEU A 127 9.65 22.09 -7.98
N GLN A 128 9.62 21.51 -6.78
CA GLN A 128 8.68 21.85 -5.71
C GLN A 128 8.94 23.23 -5.10
N HIS A 129 10.22 23.59 -4.86
CA HIS A 129 10.58 24.77 -4.07
C HIS A 129 11.05 25.99 -4.88
N VAL A 130 11.43 25.79 -6.15
CA VAL A 130 11.94 26.85 -7.01
C VAL A 130 11.08 27.05 -8.25
N ALA A 131 10.77 25.99 -8.97
CA ALA A 131 10.00 26.06 -10.19
C ALA A 131 8.48 26.11 -9.96
N GLY A 132 8.01 25.70 -8.78
CA GLY A 132 6.59 25.69 -8.41
C GLY A 132 5.78 24.63 -9.17
N ALA A 133 6.38 23.47 -9.43
CA ALA A 133 5.75 22.35 -10.11
C ALA A 133 5.86 21.06 -9.27
N ASP A 134 4.93 20.13 -9.54
CA ASP A 134 4.85 18.84 -8.88
C ASP A 134 4.71 17.71 -9.90
N ILE A 135 5.28 16.55 -9.57
CA ILE A 135 5.11 15.29 -10.30
C ILE A 135 4.71 14.22 -9.32
N GLY A 136 3.41 13.88 -9.28
CA GLY A 136 2.86 12.84 -8.42
C GLY A 136 2.52 11.55 -9.18
N TRP A 137 1.97 10.58 -8.46
CA TRP A 137 1.42 9.37 -9.05
C TRP A 137 0.28 9.70 -10.01
N PRO A 138 -0.81 10.36 -9.52
CA PRO A 138 -1.95 10.70 -10.32
C PRO A 138 -1.85 12.13 -10.84
N GLY A 139 -1.00 12.35 -11.83
CA GLY A 139 -0.90 13.64 -12.50
C GLY A 139 0.23 14.55 -12.00
N ASP A 140 0.49 15.58 -12.79
CA ASP A 140 1.58 16.53 -12.63
C ASP A 140 1.17 17.93 -13.11
N SER A 141 2.05 18.89 -12.84
CA SER A 141 1.93 20.26 -13.34
C SER A 141 3.09 20.69 -14.24
N ILE A 142 3.87 19.72 -14.78
CA ILE A 142 5.04 20.04 -15.61
C ILE A 142 4.72 20.85 -16.87
N GLY A 143 3.51 20.67 -17.41
CA GLY A 143 3.03 21.49 -18.55
C GLY A 143 2.86 22.98 -18.23
N MET A 144 2.91 23.36 -16.95
CA MET A 144 2.83 24.75 -16.50
C MET A 144 4.21 25.40 -16.31
N LEU A 145 5.29 24.62 -16.43
CA LEU A 145 6.65 25.12 -16.31
C LEU A 145 6.97 26.14 -17.43
N PRO A 146 7.70 27.24 -17.12
CA PRO A 146 8.15 28.16 -18.14
C PRO A 146 9.19 27.48 -19.05
N ALA A 147 9.24 27.86 -20.32
CA ALA A 147 10.21 27.31 -21.28
C ALA A 147 11.66 27.42 -20.79
N ARG A 148 11.97 28.46 -20.02
CA ARG A 148 13.26 28.63 -19.34
C ARG A 148 13.04 28.53 -17.84
N LEU A 149 13.61 27.51 -17.23
CA LEU A 149 13.47 27.24 -15.80
C LEU A 149 14.07 28.40 -14.96
N PRO A 150 13.47 28.76 -13.81
CA PRO A 150 13.94 29.87 -12.97
C PRO A 150 15.29 29.56 -12.31
N ALA A 151 16.06 30.63 -12.01
CA ALA A 151 17.31 30.53 -11.29
C ALA A 151 17.10 30.06 -9.85
N VAL A 152 18.05 29.35 -9.29
CA VAL A 152 18.11 29.05 -7.86
C VAL A 152 18.63 30.30 -7.13
N PRO A 153 17.86 30.92 -6.22
CA PRO A 153 18.25 32.18 -5.58
C PRO A 153 19.59 32.11 -4.84
N ALA A 154 19.87 30.99 -4.20
CA ALA A 154 21.14 30.66 -3.56
C ALA A 154 21.32 29.13 -3.56
N PRO A 155 22.56 28.60 -3.59
CA PRO A 155 22.80 27.19 -3.49
C PRO A 155 22.16 26.58 -2.23
N VAL A 156 21.44 25.48 -2.39
CA VAL A 156 20.76 24.78 -1.29
C VAL A 156 21.27 23.36 -1.19
N THR A 157 21.71 22.96 -0.02
CA THR A 157 22.08 21.57 0.29
C THR A 157 21.08 20.98 1.27
N ARG A 158 20.67 19.72 0.99
CA ARG A 158 19.87 18.90 1.89
C ARG A 158 20.54 17.55 2.10
N SER A 159 20.45 17.04 3.32
CA SER A 159 20.91 15.69 3.66
C SER A 159 19.74 14.90 4.24
N ALA A 160 19.67 13.63 3.91
CA ALA A 160 18.67 12.73 4.48
C ALA A 160 18.82 12.66 6.00
N LEU A 161 17.72 12.77 6.72
CA LEU A 161 17.68 12.74 8.20
C LEU A 161 17.77 11.30 8.74
N VAL A 162 17.50 10.32 7.91
CA VAL A 162 17.51 8.88 8.23
C VAL A 162 18.10 8.08 7.06
N PRO A 163 18.87 7.00 7.35
CA PRO A 163 19.50 6.19 6.32
C PRO A 163 18.51 5.37 5.50
N HIS A 164 17.44 4.83 6.13
CA HIS A 164 16.45 3.98 5.46
C HIS A 164 15.23 4.80 5.04
N ARG A 165 14.93 4.79 3.77
CA ARG A 165 13.74 5.43 3.17
C ARG A 165 13.11 4.40 2.24
N TYR A 166 12.38 3.50 2.92
CA TYR A 166 11.81 2.29 2.32
C TYR A 166 10.46 2.58 1.68
N ALA A 167 10.18 1.95 0.55
CA ALA A 167 8.88 1.99 -0.08
C ALA A 167 8.40 0.60 -0.49
N LEU A 168 7.12 0.50 -0.46
CA LEU A 168 6.08 -0.41 -0.87
C LEU A 168 5.77 -1.50 0.16
N ASN A 169 4.45 -1.67 0.33
CA ASN A 169 3.88 -2.73 1.12
C ASN A 169 4.04 -4.08 0.40
N ASP A 170 4.02 -5.17 1.16
CA ASP A 170 3.96 -6.54 0.62
C ASP A 170 2.74 -6.75 -0.30
N THR A 171 1.63 -6.02 -0.07
CA THR A 171 0.38 -6.19 -0.81
C THR A 171 0.18 -5.20 -1.96
N ASP A 172 1.09 -4.22 -2.16
CA ASP A 172 0.99 -3.27 -3.30
C ASP A 172 0.97 -4.01 -4.65
N ASP A 173 1.79 -5.06 -4.81
CA ASP A 173 1.80 -5.84 -6.06
C ASP A 173 0.41 -6.45 -6.33
N GLY A 174 -0.25 -7.04 -5.33
CA GLY A 174 -1.60 -7.62 -5.47
C GLY A 174 -2.68 -6.59 -5.81
N TYR A 175 -2.65 -5.42 -5.17
CA TYR A 175 -3.73 -4.43 -5.30
C TYR A 175 -3.51 -3.37 -6.37
N SER A 176 -2.30 -3.16 -6.85
CA SER A 176 -2.01 -2.19 -7.92
C SER A 176 -0.92 -2.62 -8.89
N GLY A 177 0.00 -3.50 -8.49
CA GLY A 177 1.17 -3.89 -9.26
C GLY A 177 1.04 -5.17 -10.08
N ALA A 178 0.06 -6.04 -9.78
CA ALA A 178 -0.02 -7.42 -10.26
C ALA A 178 0.14 -7.60 -11.79
N TYR A 179 -0.34 -6.63 -12.54
CA TYR A 179 -0.39 -6.68 -14.01
C TYR A 179 0.39 -5.53 -14.68
N ARG A 180 1.22 -4.80 -13.94
CA ARG A 180 2.03 -3.70 -14.48
C ARG A 180 3.08 -4.18 -15.47
N THR A 181 3.29 -3.40 -16.53
CA THR A 181 4.43 -3.55 -17.43
C THR A 181 5.70 -3.01 -16.77
N PHE A 182 6.86 -3.29 -17.37
CA PHE A 182 8.12 -2.72 -16.89
C PHE A 182 8.10 -1.18 -16.93
N GLU A 183 7.53 -0.56 -17.95
CA GLU A 183 7.49 0.90 -18.12
C GLU A 183 6.67 1.56 -17.01
N GLN A 184 5.61 0.91 -16.55
CA GLN A 184 4.81 1.37 -15.40
C GLN A 184 5.59 1.26 -14.09
N HIS A 185 6.33 0.16 -13.87
CA HIS A 185 7.26 0.03 -12.75
C HIS A 185 8.42 1.03 -12.85
N GLN A 186 8.95 1.27 -14.03
CA GLN A 186 10.00 2.27 -14.29
C GLN A 186 9.53 3.67 -13.87
N ARG A 187 8.31 4.06 -14.26
CA ARG A 187 7.70 5.33 -13.83
C ARG A 187 7.57 5.38 -12.30
N GLN A 188 7.19 4.28 -11.66
CA GLN A 188 7.11 4.20 -10.20
C GLN A 188 8.47 4.43 -9.54
N ILE A 189 9.53 3.80 -10.04
CA ILE A 189 10.90 3.96 -9.53
C ILE A 189 11.39 5.40 -9.72
N ASP A 190 11.16 5.99 -10.88
CA ASP A 190 11.55 7.38 -11.17
C ASP A 190 10.88 8.36 -10.17
N LEU A 191 9.58 8.15 -9.87
CA LEU A 191 8.86 8.95 -8.88
C LEU A 191 9.38 8.72 -7.45
N LEU A 192 9.65 7.48 -7.06
CA LEU A 192 10.21 7.17 -5.75
C LEU A 192 11.58 7.82 -5.55
N ALA A 193 12.44 7.79 -6.56
CA ALA A 193 13.75 8.46 -6.54
C ALA A 193 13.61 9.98 -6.49
N LEU A 194 12.64 10.56 -7.24
CA LEU A 194 12.34 11.99 -7.22
C LEU A 194 11.96 12.48 -5.81
N HIS A 195 11.26 11.65 -5.04
CA HIS A 195 10.83 11.91 -3.67
C HIS A 195 11.78 11.36 -2.59
N GLY A 196 12.99 10.93 -2.98
CA GLY A 196 14.09 10.65 -2.05
C GLY A 196 14.04 9.27 -1.38
N ILE A 197 13.29 8.32 -1.89
CA ILE A 197 13.32 6.92 -1.49
C ILE A 197 14.62 6.26 -1.99
N ASN A 198 15.18 5.34 -1.19
CA ASN A 198 16.41 4.62 -1.54
C ASN A 198 16.32 3.10 -1.42
N GLU A 199 15.22 2.56 -0.91
CA GLU A 199 14.98 1.13 -0.73
C GLU A 199 13.58 0.79 -1.25
N VAL A 200 13.47 -0.13 -2.22
CA VAL A 200 12.19 -0.44 -2.87
C VAL A 200 11.96 -1.94 -2.90
N PHE A 201 10.81 -2.39 -2.38
CA PHE A 201 10.42 -3.79 -2.42
C PHE A 201 10.08 -4.22 -3.85
N VAL A 202 10.71 -5.31 -4.31
CA VAL A 202 10.53 -5.87 -5.65
C VAL A 202 9.87 -7.25 -5.50
N GLN A 203 8.65 -7.35 -5.95
CA GLN A 203 7.83 -8.55 -5.80
C GLN A 203 7.48 -9.22 -7.14
N ALA A 204 7.41 -8.45 -8.22
CA ALA A 204 7.12 -8.98 -9.56
C ALA A 204 8.06 -10.13 -9.93
N GLY A 205 7.50 -11.31 -10.22
CA GLY A 205 8.26 -12.51 -10.60
C GLY A 205 8.92 -13.25 -9.44
N ALA A 206 8.63 -12.88 -8.18
CA ALA A 206 9.20 -13.54 -6.99
C ALA A 206 8.75 -15.00 -6.84
N GLU A 207 7.70 -15.42 -7.54
CA GLU A 207 7.23 -16.80 -7.61
C GLU A 207 8.16 -17.72 -8.41
N TYR A 208 8.91 -17.19 -9.38
CA TYR A 208 9.74 -18.01 -10.26
C TYR A 208 10.91 -18.73 -9.55
N PRO A 209 11.67 -18.09 -8.64
CA PRO A 209 12.64 -18.80 -7.81
C PRO A 209 12.06 -19.97 -7.01
N TYR A 210 10.85 -19.83 -6.46
CA TYR A 210 10.16 -20.95 -5.78
C TYR A 210 9.84 -22.08 -6.75
N TYR A 211 9.26 -21.73 -7.91
CA TYR A 211 8.93 -22.70 -8.97
C TYR A 211 10.15 -23.49 -9.41
N ARG A 212 11.29 -22.83 -9.63
CA ARG A 212 12.54 -23.46 -10.05
C ARG A 212 13.16 -24.32 -8.97
N ALA A 213 13.29 -23.79 -7.76
CA ALA A 213 13.94 -24.50 -6.66
C ALA A 213 13.18 -25.76 -6.25
N LEU A 214 11.85 -25.69 -6.12
CA LEU A 214 11.02 -26.79 -5.63
C LEU A 214 10.95 -27.99 -6.59
N GLN A 215 11.18 -27.81 -7.89
CA GLN A 215 11.32 -28.92 -8.83
C GLN A 215 12.46 -29.89 -8.40
N GLY A 216 13.56 -29.36 -7.83
CA GLY A 216 14.65 -30.16 -7.27
C GLY A 216 14.29 -30.91 -5.97
N PHE A 217 13.09 -30.68 -5.42
CA PHE A 217 12.60 -31.30 -4.17
C PHE A 217 11.36 -32.20 -4.38
N GLY A 218 11.21 -32.73 -5.59
CA GLY A 218 10.23 -33.78 -5.91
C GLY A 218 8.84 -33.28 -6.26
N TYR A 219 8.68 -32.00 -6.66
CA TYR A 219 7.44 -31.48 -7.20
C TYR A 219 7.52 -31.36 -8.72
N SER A 220 6.44 -31.76 -9.39
CA SER A 220 6.29 -31.54 -10.82
C SER A 220 5.93 -30.09 -11.14
N ALA A 221 6.21 -29.66 -12.35
CA ALA A 221 5.80 -28.34 -12.85
C ALA A 221 4.28 -28.13 -12.73
N ALA A 222 3.47 -29.15 -12.97
CA ALA A 222 2.01 -29.07 -12.87
C ALA A 222 1.55 -28.80 -11.42
N GLU A 223 2.08 -29.53 -10.44
CA GLU A 223 1.75 -29.34 -9.02
C GLU A 223 2.10 -27.93 -8.54
N LEU A 224 3.27 -27.41 -8.93
CA LEU A 224 3.69 -26.07 -8.55
C LEU A 224 2.85 -24.97 -9.20
N ARG A 225 2.44 -25.14 -10.43
CA ARG A 225 1.56 -24.21 -11.14
C ARG A 225 0.16 -24.11 -10.51
N GLU A 226 -0.34 -25.20 -9.94
CA GLU A 226 -1.60 -25.21 -9.16
C GLU A 226 -1.42 -24.61 -7.76
N TRP A 227 -0.26 -24.77 -7.15
CA TRP A 227 0.03 -24.27 -5.81
C TRP A 227 0.33 -22.76 -5.77
N ILE A 228 0.99 -22.23 -6.79
CA ILE A 228 1.26 -20.79 -6.94
C ILE A 228 -0.03 -20.10 -7.39
N PRO A 229 -0.51 -19.07 -6.68
CA PRO A 229 -1.73 -18.38 -7.06
C PRO A 229 -1.54 -17.44 -8.26
N GLY A 230 -2.65 -16.96 -8.81
CA GLY A 230 -2.68 -15.90 -9.82
C GLY A 230 -2.02 -14.60 -9.33
N PRO A 231 -1.58 -13.72 -10.26
CA PRO A 231 -0.82 -12.51 -9.92
C PRO A 231 -1.48 -11.63 -8.87
N GLY A 232 -2.80 -11.44 -8.92
CA GLY A 232 -3.54 -10.64 -7.96
C GLY A 232 -3.51 -11.17 -6.52
N HIS A 233 -3.15 -12.45 -6.31
CA HIS A 233 -3.12 -13.09 -5.00
C HIS A 233 -1.73 -13.51 -4.52
N GLN A 234 -0.68 -13.30 -5.32
CA GLN A 234 0.69 -13.74 -4.98
C GLN A 234 1.27 -13.07 -3.75
N SER A 235 0.90 -11.84 -3.47
CA SER A 235 1.34 -11.11 -2.28
C SER A 235 1.08 -11.87 -0.98
N TRP A 236 -0.11 -12.41 -0.83
CA TRP A 236 -0.49 -13.18 0.37
C TRP A 236 0.10 -14.58 0.39
N TRP A 237 0.39 -15.16 -0.76
CA TRP A 237 1.15 -16.41 -0.85
C TRP A 237 2.60 -16.23 -0.38
N LEU A 238 3.26 -15.14 -0.76
CA LEU A 238 4.60 -14.79 -0.28
C LEU A 238 4.63 -14.50 1.23
N LEU A 239 3.50 -14.01 1.79
CA LEU A 239 3.29 -13.85 3.23
C LEU A 239 2.88 -15.15 3.93
N GLN A 240 2.79 -16.27 3.21
CA GLN A 240 2.37 -17.59 3.72
C GLN A 240 0.91 -17.63 4.21
N ASN A 241 0.04 -16.79 3.65
CA ASN A 241 -1.37 -16.71 4.03
C ASN A 241 -2.28 -17.61 3.21
N LEU A 242 -2.01 -17.78 1.92
CA LEU A 242 -2.86 -18.58 1.02
C LEU A 242 -2.02 -19.33 -0.02
N SER A 243 -2.67 -20.28 -0.72
CA SER A 243 -2.12 -20.99 -1.89
C SER A 243 -3.22 -21.35 -2.89
N GLY A 244 -2.86 -21.53 -4.17
CA GLY A 244 -3.70 -22.16 -5.19
C GLY A 244 -5.00 -21.46 -5.56
N PHE A 245 -5.06 -20.13 -5.62
CA PHE A 245 -6.22 -19.39 -6.13
C PHE A 245 -5.85 -18.56 -7.37
N GLY A 246 -6.78 -18.43 -8.34
CA GLY A 246 -6.50 -17.71 -9.58
C GLY A 246 -5.54 -18.43 -10.54
N GLY A 247 -5.12 -19.65 -10.19
CA GLY A 247 -4.27 -20.52 -11.01
C GLY A 247 -5.08 -21.54 -11.85
N PRO A 248 -4.36 -22.49 -12.53
CA PRO A 248 -2.91 -22.64 -12.59
C PRO A 248 -2.23 -21.53 -13.36
N VAL A 249 -1.09 -21.04 -12.85
CA VAL A 249 -0.25 -20.07 -13.56
C VAL A 249 0.65 -20.76 -14.57
N SER A 250 0.90 -20.14 -15.73
CA SER A 250 1.80 -20.73 -16.73
C SER A 250 3.27 -20.45 -16.39
N GLU A 251 4.16 -21.37 -16.82
CA GLU A 251 5.60 -21.13 -16.70
C GLU A 251 6.05 -19.90 -17.50
N ARG A 252 5.40 -19.67 -18.67
CA ARG A 252 5.63 -18.48 -19.48
C ARG A 252 5.38 -17.20 -18.66
N LEU A 253 4.20 -17.09 -18.00
CA LEU A 253 3.86 -15.94 -17.17
C LEU A 253 4.89 -15.71 -16.08
N MET A 254 5.24 -16.77 -15.30
CA MET A 254 6.21 -16.66 -14.22
C MET A 254 7.58 -16.19 -14.72
N ARG A 255 8.04 -16.69 -15.88
CA ARG A 255 9.31 -16.28 -16.50
C ARG A 255 9.26 -14.81 -16.94
N GLU A 256 8.22 -14.41 -17.66
CA GLU A 256 8.09 -13.03 -18.14
C GLU A 256 7.97 -12.03 -16.98
N ARG A 257 7.25 -12.37 -15.91
CA ARG A 257 7.21 -11.55 -14.69
C ARG A 257 8.60 -11.51 -14.00
N ALA A 258 9.34 -12.61 -13.99
CA ALA A 258 10.70 -12.65 -13.47
C ALA A 258 11.64 -11.77 -14.28
N GLU A 259 11.52 -11.74 -15.61
CA GLU A 259 12.27 -10.83 -16.48
C GLU A 259 11.96 -9.34 -16.14
N VAL A 260 10.68 -9.00 -15.91
CA VAL A 260 10.28 -7.67 -15.46
C VAL A 260 10.90 -7.36 -14.10
N GLY A 261 10.82 -8.27 -13.13
CA GLY A 261 11.41 -8.09 -11.80
C GLY A 261 12.93 -7.92 -11.83
N GLY A 262 13.63 -8.67 -12.69
CA GLY A 262 15.07 -8.51 -12.92
C GLY A 262 15.43 -7.12 -13.44
N ARG A 263 14.69 -6.61 -14.43
CA ARG A 263 14.85 -5.24 -14.97
C ARG A 263 14.57 -4.17 -13.91
N ILE A 264 13.55 -4.35 -13.05
CA ILE A 264 13.27 -3.47 -11.92
C ILE A 264 14.48 -3.40 -10.97
N ALA A 265 15.01 -4.56 -10.58
CA ALA A 265 16.17 -4.64 -9.69
C ALA A 265 17.41 -3.99 -10.29
N GLU A 266 17.65 -4.15 -11.60
CA GLU A 266 18.74 -3.52 -12.33
C GLU A 266 18.60 -1.99 -12.35
N GLN A 267 17.41 -1.46 -12.66
CA GLN A 267 17.16 -0.02 -12.67
C GLN A 267 17.37 0.61 -11.29
N LEU A 268 16.88 -0.03 -10.23
CA LEU A 268 17.11 0.43 -8.86
C LEU A 268 18.60 0.55 -8.56
N ARG A 269 19.39 -0.49 -8.88
CA ARG A 269 20.86 -0.45 -8.68
C ARG A 269 21.52 0.63 -9.54
N GLY A 270 21.08 0.82 -10.78
CA GLY A 270 21.57 1.88 -11.67
C GLY A 270 21.39 3.27 -11.06
N LEU A 271 20.31 3.49 -10.30
CA LEU A 271 20.07 4.73 -9.57
C LEU A 271 20.78 4.77 -8.19
N GLY A 272 21.48 3.71 -7.79
CA GLY A 272 22.07 3.59 -6.45
C GLY A 272 21.04 3.36 -5.35
N MET A 273 19.85 2.86 -5.70
CA MET A 273 18.83 2.40 -4.78
C MET A 273 18.98 0.91 -4.50
N THR A 274 18.52 0.45 -3.34
CA THR A 274 18.54 -0.96 -2.96
C THR A 274 17.25 -1.65 -3.39
N PRO A 275 17.27 -2.62 -4.31
CA PRO A 275 16.14 -3.51 -4.51
C PRO A 275 15.97 -4.40 -3.27
N VAL A 276 14.87 -4.29 -2.57
CA VAL A 276 14.57 -5.18 -1.45
C VAL A 276 13.86 -6.41 -2.00
N LEU A 277 14.45 -7.60 -1.84
CA LEU A 277 13.95 -8.84 -2.44
C LEU A 277 13.25 -9.72 -1.39
N PRO A 278 12.24 -10.53 -1.77
CA PRO A 278 11.70 -11.54 -0.86
C PRO A 278 12.78 -12.53 -0.44
N GLY A 279 12.91 -12.78 0.87
CA GLY A 279 13.81 -13.81 1.39
C GLY A 279 13.09 -15.14 1.67
N TYR A 280 13.83 -16.22 1.81
CA TYR A 280 13.27 -17.53 2.10
C TYR A 280 13.23 -17.82 3.61
N PHE A 281 12.04 -18.13 4.13
CA PHE A 281 11.84 -18.41 5.55
C PHE A 281 11.10 -19.73 5.85
N GLY A 282 10.93 -20.60 4.81
CA GLY A 282 10.39 -21.94 5.00
C GLY A 282 9.04 -22.21 4.35
N THR A 283 8.55 -21.38 3.43
CA THR A 283 7.33 -21.62 2.68
C THR A 283 7.49 -22.80 1.73
N VAL A 284 6.67 -23.86 1.89
CA VAL A 284 6.69 -25.07 1.06
C VAL A 284 5.26 -25.54 0.74
N PRO A 285 5.08 -26.27 -0.38
CA PRO A 285 3.80 -26.92 -0.66
C PRO A 285 3.48 -28.03 0.36
N PRO A 286 2.20 -28.38 0.54
CA PRO A 286 1.79 -29.52 1.38
C PRO A 286 2.51 -30.82 0.97
N GLY A 287 2.81 -31.65 1.99
CA GLY A 287 3.46 -32.95 1.77
C GLY A 287 4.98 -32.89 1.55
N PHE A 288 5.62 -31.76 1.74
CA PHE A 288 7.07 -31.61 1.55
C PHE A 288 7.89 -32.59 2.39
N ALA A 289 7.54 -32.79 3.65
CA ALA A 289 8.26 -33.72 4.55
C ALA A 289 8.18 -35.18 4.08
N ALA A 290 7.08 -35.59 3.45
CA ALA A 290 6.93 -36.94 2.90
C ALA A 290 7.83 -37.22 1.69
N ARG A 291 8.19 -36.19 0.96
CA ARG A 291 9.05 -36.24 -0.25
C ARG A 291 10.53 -36.06 0.07
N ASN A 292 10.87 -35.43 1.21
CA ASN A 292 12.20 -35.00 1.50
C ASN A 292 12.68 -35.53 2.86
N THR A 293 13.55 -36.52 2.85
CA THR A 293 14.09 -37.13 4.08
C THR A 293 14.78 -36.10 4.97
N GLY A 294 14.43 -36.10 6.26
CA GLY A 294 14.94 -35.16 7.25
C GLY A 294 14.25 -33.80 7.28
N ALA A 295 13.25 -33.60 6.45
CA ALA A 295 12.39 -32.42 6.53
C ALA A 295 11.35 -32.58 7.66
N LYS A 296 11.07 -31.46 8.34
CA LYS A 296 9.95 -31.32 9.28
C LYS A 296 9.12 -30.14 8.85
N THR A 297 7.82 -30.33 8.72
CA THR A 297 6.88 -29.26 8.35
C THR A 297 5.84 -29.08 9.42
N VAL A 298 5.36 -27.85 9.56
CA VAL A 298 4.20 -27.47 10.38
C VAL A 298 3.10 -27.00 9.46
N ALA A 299 1.98 -27.71 9.45
CA ALA A 299 0.79 -27.29 8.74
C ALA A 299 0.29 -25.97 9.33
N GLN A 300 0.19 -24.93 8.52
CA GLN A 300 -0.16 -23.57 8.97
C GLN A 300 -1.67 -23.35 9.12
N GLY A 301 -2.48 -24.32 8.70
CA GLY A 301 -3.93 -24.24 8.79
C GLY A 301 -4.55 -23.28 7.77
N ASP A 302 -5.54 -22.54 8.23
CA ASP A 302 -6.39 -21.67 7.40
C ASP A 302 -6.09 -20.19 7.69
N TRP A 303 -6.15 -19.36 6.62
CA TRP A 303 -6.21 -17.90 6.70
C TRP A 303 -7.41 -17.41 5.92
N ALA A 304 -8.39 -16.84 6.62
CA ALA A 304 -9.58 -16.25 5.99
C ALA A 304 -10.29 -17.20 4.99
N GLY A 305 -10.27 -18.51 5.23
CA GLY A 305 -10.90 -19.52 4.36
C GLY A 305 -10.01 -20.06 3.24
N PHE A 306 -8.73 -19.69 3.20
CA PHE A 306 -7.71 -20.28 2.35
C PHE A 306 -6.78 -21.21 3.09
N ASP A 307 -6.37 -22.31 2.46
CA ASP A 307 -5.30 -23.16 2.98
C ASP A 307 -3.94 -22.42 2.86
N ARG A 308 -3.23 -22.31 3.98
CA ARG A 308 -1.88 -21.75 4.01
C ARG A 308 -0.86 -22.74 3.43
N PRO A 309 0.24 -22.28 2.80
CA PRO A 309 1.43 -23.11 2.61
C PRO A 309 1.93 -23.68 3.93
N ASP A 310 2.53 -24.88 3.89
CA ASP A 310 3.21 -25.44 5.05
C ASP A 310 4.48 -24.63 5.40
N TRP A 311 4.84 -24.65 6.67
CA TRP A 311 6.09 -24.07 7.14
C TRP A 311 7.14 -25.17 7.36
N LEU A 312 8.18 -25.19 6.56
CA LEU A 312 9.35 -26.05 6.75
C LEU A 312 10.14 -25.53 7.94
N ASP A 313 10.31 -26.36 8.97
CA ASP A 313 11.08 -26.03 10.16
C ASP A 313 12.51 -25.59 9.77
N PRO A 314 12.89 -24.32 10.02
CA PRO A 314 14.20 -23.80 9.64
C PRO A 314 15.38 -24.49 10.33
N THR A 315 15.15 -25.21 11.43
CA THR A 315 16.18 -26.00 12.11
C THR A 315 16.41 -27.36 11.47
N SER A 316 15.52 -27.80 10.55
CA SER A 316 15.66 -29.08 9.87
C SER A 316 16.76 -29.05 8.78
N PRO A 317 17.47 -30.16 8.54
CA PRO A 317 18.54 -30.22 7.52
C PRO A 317 18.04 -29.88 6.09
N ALA A 318 16.77 -30.13 5.77
CA ALA A 318 16.20 -29.88 4.48
C ALA A 318 16.03 -28.37 4.21
N PHE A 319 15.83 -27.56 5.26
CA PHE A 319 15.65 -26.11 5.13
C PHE A 319 16.88 -25.44 4.48
N GLY A 320 18.09 -25.72 5.01
CA GLY A 320 19.31 -25.11 4.47
C GLY A 320 19.57 -25.47 3.01
N LYS A 321 19.21 -26.70 2.60
CA LYS A 321 19.31 -27.12 1.19
C LYS A 321 18.35 -26.38 0.29
N LEU A 322 17.08 -26.27 0.69
CA LEU A 322 16.08 -25.55 -0.11
C LEU A 322 16.36 -24.05 -0.12
N ALA A 323 16.76 -23.45 1.01
CA ALA A 323 17.16 -22.04 1.05
C ALA A 323 18.31 -21.74 0.08
N ALA A 324 19.33 -22.58 0.04
CA ALA A 324 20.45 -22.43 -0.89
C ALA A 324 20.00 -22.52 -2.36
N ALA A 325 19.12 -23.48 -2.68
CA ALA A 325 18.55 -23.59 -4.03
C ALA A 325 17.70 -22.37 -4.40
N TYR A 326 16.83 -21.92 -3.48
CA TYR A 326 16.01 -20.72 -3.69
C TYR A 326 16.86 -19.48 -3.95
N TYR A 327 17.85 -19.20 -3.11
CA TYR A 327 18.71 -18.03 -3.30
C TYR A 327 19.58 -18.12 -4.54
N ALA A 328 19.96 -19.33 -5.00
CA ALA A 328 20.65 -19.49 -6.28
C ALA A 328 19.77 -19.10 -7.47
N GLU A 329 18.53 -19.58 -7.50
CA GLU A 329 17.55 -19.22 -8.54
C GLU A 329 17.16 -17.73 -8.46
N GLN A 330 17.00 -17.18 -7.27
CA GLN A 330 16.70 -15.77 -7.07
C GLN A 330 17.83 -14.87 -7.59
N ARG A 331 19.09 -15.23 -7.28
CA ARG A 331 20.26 -14.49 -7.77
C ARG A 331 20.36 -14.52 -9.29
N ALA A 332 20.01 -15.64 -9.91
CA ALA A 332 20.03 -15.77 -11.38
C ALA A 332 19.05 -14.82 -12.06
N VAL A 333 17.93 -14.49 -11.41
CA VAL A 333 16.88 -13.60 -11.94
C VAL A 333 17.14 -12.14 -11.55
N PHE A 334 17.31 -11.87 -10.25
CA PHE A 334 17.32 -10.53 -9.68
C PHE A 334 18.71 -9.98 -9.37
N GLY A 335 19.76 -10.80 -9.44
CA GLY A 335 21.09 -10.46 -8.91
C GLY A 335 21.13 -10.39 -7.39
N ASP A 336 22.23 -9.88 -6.84
CA ASP A 336 22.41 -9.71 -5.40
C ASP A 336 21.72 -8.46 -4.86
N SER A 337 21.34 -8.49 -3.59
CA SER A 337 20.86 -7.33 -2.85
C SER A 337 21.48 -7.23 -1.45
N ALA A 338 21.45 -6.02 -0.89
CA ALA A 338 21.84 -5.76 0.48
C ALA A 338 20.69 -5.95 1.49
N MET A 339 19.44 -6.11 1.03
CA MET A 339 18.27 -6.20 1.91
C MET A 339 17.24 -7.21 1.40
N TYR A 340 16.71 -8.03 2.33
CA TYR A 340 15.72 -9.06 2.03
C TYR A 340 14.54 -8.97 2.99
N ARG A 341 13.34 -9.11 2.44
CA ARG A 341 12.07 -8.96 3.15
C ARG A 341 11.49 -10.32 3.52
N MET A 342 11.25 -10.57 4.81
CA MET A 342 10.63 -11.81 5.32
C MET A 342 9.77 -11.52 6.55
N SER A 343 8.61 -12.18 6.64
CA SER A 343 7.71 -12.11 7.80
C SER A 343 7.21 -13.49 8.20
N PRO A 344 8.05 -14.35 8.80
CA PRO A 344 7.59 -15.66 9.26
C PRO A 344 6.48 -15.52 10.30
N LEU A 345 5.52 -16.45 10.26
CA LEU A 345 4.34 -16.47 11.16
C LEU A 345 3.48 -15.20 11.08
N HIS A 346 3.41 -14.61 9.91
CA HIS A 346 2.60 -13.43 9.64
C HIS A 346 1.10 -13.75 9.85
N GLU A 347 0.39 -12.83 10.50
CA GLU A 347 -1.06 -12.91 10.75
C GLU A 347 -1.55 -14.26 11.30
N GLY A 348 -0.89 -14.78 12.33
CA GLY A 348 -1.39 -15.93 13.09
C GLY A 348 -0.91 -17.29 12.61
N GLY A 349 0.18 -17.40 11.88
CA GLY A 349 0.80 -18.68 11.55
C GLY A 349 1.10 -19.55 12.78
N THR A 350 1.02 -20.88 12.62
CA THR A 350 1.17 -21.87 13.70
C THR A 350 2.63 -22.21 13.93
N VAL A 351 3.08 -22.10 15.18
CA VAL A 351 4.47 -22.46 15.59
C VAL A 351 4.66 -23.98 15.64
N GLY A 352 3.62 -24.74 15.95
CA GLY A 352 3.73 -26.18 16.22
C GLY A 352 4.69 -26.45 17.38
N THR A 353 5.65 -27.33 17.16
CA THR A 353 6.71 -27.68 18.12
C THR A 353 8.07 -27.01 17.80
N VAL A 354 8.10 -26.06 16.87
CA VAL A 354 9.33 -25.39 16.45
C VAL A 354 9.73 -24.34 17.48
N ASP A 355 11.01 -24.36 17.86
CA ASP A 355 11.63 -23.28 18.63
C ASP A 355 11.81 -22.05 17.72
N VAL A 356 10.98 -21.03 17.92
CA VAL A 356 10.95 -19.79 17.10
C VAL A 356 12.30 -19.07 17.14
N LYS A 357 12.97 -19.05 18.30
CA LYS A 357 14.27 -18.44 18.46
C LYS A 357 15.33 -19.14 17.59
N ALA A 358 15.41 -20.46 17.69
CA ALA A 358 16.34 -21.26 16.89
C ALA A 358 15.99 -21.15 15.38
N ALA A 359 14.71 -21.18 15.04
CA ALA A 359 14.22 -21.03 13.66
C ALA A 359 14.62 -19.68 13.05
N ALA A 360 14.42 -18.57 13.76
CA ALA A 360 14.81 -17.25 13.32
C ALA A 360 16.32 -17.15 13.05
N GLY A 361 17.14 -17.69 13.96
CA GLY A 361 18.59 -17.78 13.78
C GLY A 361 18.98 -18.59 12.55
N ALA A 362 18.29 -19.72 12.29
CA ALA A 362 18.54 -20.55 11.12
C ALA A 362 18.15 -19.83 9.80
N VAL A 363 17.04 -19.09 9.77
CA VAL A 363 16.63 -18.25 8.64
C VAL A 363 17.70 -17.19 8.34
N GLN A 364 18.13 -16.42 9.35
CA GLN A 364 19.15 -15.39 9.17
C GLN A 364 20.50 -16.00 8.74
N LYS A 365 20.87 -17.15 9.31
CA LYS A 365 22.09 -17.86 8.90
C LYS A 365 22.02 -18.29 7.43
N ALA A 366 20.90 -18.79 6.96
CA ALA A 366 20.72 -19.17 5.55
C ALA A 366 20.78 -17.95 4.62
N LEU A 367 20.18 -16.83 5.02
CA LEU A 367 20.30 -15.56 4.31
C LEU A 367 21.77 -15.14 4.21
N HIS A 368 22.49 -15.11 5.33
CA HIS A 368 23.89 -14.67 5.33
C HIS A 368 24.86 -15.66 4.65
N ALA A 369 24.50 -16.94 4.54
CA ALA A 369 25.26 -17.91 3.76
C ALA A 369 25.15 -17.62 2.25
N ALA A 370 24.00 -17.17 1.80
CA ALA A 370 23.78 -16.77 0.40
C ALA A 370 24.24 -15.32 0.13
N HIS A 371 23.97 -14.38 1.04
CA HIS A 371 24.20 -12.95 0.90
C HIS A 371 24.86 -12.41 2.18
N PRO A 372 26.20 -12.48 2.30
CA PRO A 372 26.92 -12.13 3.50
C PRO A 372 26.63 -10.69 3.96
N GLY A 373 26.17 -10.54 5.21
CA GLY A 373 25.90 -9.24 5.83
C GLY A 373 24.63 -8.53 5.36
N ALA A 374 23.77 -9.17 4.56
CA ALA A 374 22.50 -8.59 4.14
C ALA A 374 21.58 -8.26 5.33
N MET A 375 20.81 -7.20 5.19
CA MET A 375 19.78 -6.81 6.15
C MET A 375 18.53 -7.66 5.96
N TRP A 376 17.90 -8.05 7.05
CA TRP A 376 16.56 -8.63 7.06
C TRP A 376 15.55 -7.53 7.41
N ALA A 377 14.66 -7.19 6.48
CA ALA A 377 13.53 -6.31 6.75
C ALA A 377 12.31 -7.14 7.17
N VAL A 378 11.64 -6.77 8.27
CA VAL A 378 10.45 -7.44 8.79
C VAL A 378 9.33 -6.44 9.04
N LEU A 379 8.07 -6.78 8.69
CA LEU A 379 6.93 -5.89 8.91
C LEU A 379 6.54 -5.85 10.40
N GLY A 380 6.49 -4.67 10.95
CA GLY A 380 5.92 -4.39 12.26
C GLY A 380 4.39 -4.30 12.19
N TRP A 381 3.73 -5.47 12.11
CA TRP A 381 2.27 -5.60 11.96
C TRP A 381 1.67 -6.41 13.10
N GLN A 382 0.60 -5.95 13.71
CA GLN A 382 -0.02 -6.59 14.89
C GLN A 382 1.06 -6.91 15.96
N ASP A 383 1.23 -8.18 16.30
CA ASP A 383 2.23 -8.67 17.25
C ASP A 383 3.57 -9.06 16.61
N SER A 384 3.69 -8.93 15.28
CA SER A 384 4.94 -9.20 14.57
C SER A 384 5.89 -7.98 14.65
N PRO A 385 7.23 -8.19 14.68
CA PRO A 385 7.89 -9.46 14.98
C PRO A 385 7.74 -9.85 16.45
N LYS A 386 7.63 -11.18 16.71
CA LYS A 386 7.55 -11.71 18.07
C LYS A 386 8.89 -11.58 18.81
N ALA A 387 8.83 -11.47 20.14
CA ALA A 387 10.03 -11.31 20.95
C ALA A 387 11.01 -12.50 20.80
N GLU A 388 10.48 -13.72 20.63
CA GLU A 388 11.29 -14.93 20.43
C GLU A 388 12.06 -14.86 19.10
N LEU A 389 11.47 -14.30 18.03
CA LEU A 389 12.16 -14.08 16.76
C LEU A 389 13.33 -13.11 16.99
N LEU A 390 13.08 -11.98 17.64
CA LEU A 390 14.11 -10.97 17.90
C LEU A 390 15.25 -11.51 18.76
N ALA A 391 14.94 -12.40 19.71
CA ALA A 391 15.94 -13.04 20.55
C ALA A 391 16.83 -14.07 19.80
N GLY A 392 16.45 -14.47 18.59
CA GLY A 392 17.15 -15.49 17.79
C GLY A 392 18.08 -14.94 16.71
N VAL A 393 18.09 -13.64 16.48
CA VAL A 393 18.79 -13.01 15.34
C VAL A 393 19.83 -11.98 15.79
N ASP A 394 20.80 -11.71 14.92
CA ASP A 394 21.63 -10.50 15.04
C ASP A 394 20.77 -9.29 14.65
N THR A 395 20.34 -8.54 15.65
CA THR A 395 19.47 -7.38 15.49
C THR A 395 20.14 -6.20 14.80
N SER A 396 21.48 -6.18 14.73
CA SER A 396 22.21 -5.16 13.94
C SER A 396 22.03 -5.35 12.43
N LYS A 397 21.52 -6.51 12.01
CA LYS A 397 21.19 -6.90 10.65
C LYS A 397 19.69 -7.06 10.44
N LEU A 398 18.89 -6.42 11.29
CA LEU A 398 17.43 -6.43 11.21
C LEU A 398 16.89 -4.99 11.14
N LEU A 399 15.92 -4.75 10.30
CA LEU A 399 15.15 -3.50 10.24
C LEU A 399 13.67 -3.82 10.37
N ILE A 400 12.99 -3.23 11.35
CA ILE A 400 11.54 -3.36 11.51
C ILE A 400 10.86 -2.23 10.74
N LEU A 401 9.98 -2.58 9.78
CA LEU A 401 9.15 -1.64 9.04
C LEU A 401 7.83 -1.49 9.81
N ASP A 402 7.67 -0.44 10.61
CA ASP A 402 6.51 -0.28 11.48
C ASP A 402 5.29 0.23 10.72
N GLY A 403 4.44 -0.65 10.20
CA GLY A 403 3.20 -0.30 9.49
C GLY A 403 2.10 0.35 10.36
N LEU A 404 2.33 0.52 11.66
CA LEU A 404 1.34 1.00 12.62
C LEU A 404 1.78 2.28 13.37
N SER A 405 2.80 2.97 12.89
CA SER A 405 3.39 4.13 13.59
C SER A 405 2.42 5.30 13.79
N ASP A 406 1.38 5.43 12.98
CA ASP A 406 0.35 6.46 13.08
C ASP A 406 -0.97 5.98 13.71
N ARG A 407 -1.00 4.72 14.16
CA ARG A 407 -2.14 4.15 14.90
C ARG A 407 -1.88 4.18 16.40
N TYR A 408 -2.89 3.85 17.18
CA TYR A 408 -2.86 3.80 18.66
C TYR A 408 -2.32 5.10 19.31
N ASN A 409 -3.07 5.65 20.23
CA ASN A 409 -2.75 6.93 20.87
C ASN A 409 -1.32 6.98 21.41
N LYS A 410 -0.42 7.70 20.72
CA LYS A 410 0.97 7.98 21.12
C LYS A 410 1.87 6.76 21.37
N LEU A 411 1.50 5.59 20.87
CA LEU A 411 2.26 4.37 21.09
C LEU A 411 3.52 4.36 20.22
N ASP A 412 4.67 4.60 20.84
CA ASP A 412 5.98 4.30 20.29
C ASP A 412 6.33 2.84 20.66
N ARG A 413 6.41 1.98 19.65
CA ARG A 413 6.64 0.54 19.85
C ARG A 413 8.10 0.16 20.05
N GLU A 414 9.04 1.09 19.97
CA GLU A 414 10.49 0.84 20.08
C GLU A 414 10.85 0.02 21.33
N ALA A 415 10.28 0.36 22.49
CA ALA A 415 10.53 -0.35 23.74
C ALA A 415 10.10 -1.83 23.67
N ARG A 416 9.06 -2.14 22.91
CA ARG A 416 8.58 -3.52 22.68
C ARG A 416 9.60 -4.36 21.90
N TRP A 417 10.40 -3.73 21.06
CA TRP A 417 11.42 -4.37 20.24
C TRP A 417 12.82 -4.32 20.84
N GLY A 418 12.96 -3.84 22.08
CA GLY A 418 14.24 -3.81 22.78
C GLY A 418 15.31 -2.94 22.12
N GLY A 419 14.91 -1.87 21.42
CA GLY A 419 15.82 -0.96 20.73
C GLY A 419 16.35 -1.48 19.38
N VAL A 420 15.71 -2.48 18.78
CA VAL A 420 16.01 -2.93 17.41
C VAL A 420 15.75 -1.79 16.42
N PRO A 421 16.63 -1.56 15.42
CA PRO A 421 16.41 -0.53 14.40
C PRO A 421 15.06 -0.65 13.73
N TYR A 422 14.34 0.48 13.60
CA TYR A 422 13.04 0.49 12.93
C TYR A 422 12.86 1.73 12.04
N ALA A 423 11.97 1.59 11.06
CA ALA A 423 11.46 2.67 10.23
C ALA A 423 10.02 3.00 10.63
N MET A 424 9.74 4.30 10.85
CA MET A 424 8.39 4.81 11.05
C MET A 424 7.59 4.65 9.76
N GLY A 425 6.49 3.92 9.80
CA GLY A 425 5.71 3.62 8.60
C GLY A 425 4.23 3.90 8.74
N THR A 426 3.55 3.90 7.61
CA THR A 426 2.10 4.07 7.51
C THR A 426 1.50 3.18 6.42
N ILE A 427 0.33 2.61 6.72
CA ILE A 427 -0.56 1.98 5.76
C ILE A 427 -1.86 2.78 5.80
N TYR A 428 -2.01 3.74 4.91
CA TYR A 428 -3.11 4.71 4.94
C TYR A 428 -4.26 4.38 3.97
N ASN A 429 -4.16 3.30 3.19
CA ASN A 429 -5.16 2.89 2.19
C ASN A 429 -5.29 1.37 2.13
N PHE A 430 -5.91 0.77 3.14
CA PHE A 430 -6.15 -0.67 3.20
C PHE A 430 -6.90 -1.16 1.95
N GLY A 431 -6.52 -2.34 1.45
CA GLY A 431 -7.07 -2.85 0.19
C GLY A 431 -6.81 -1.92 -1.02
N GLY A 432 -6.10 -0.80 -0.83
CA GLY A 432 -5.94 0.25 -1.83
C GLY A 432 -7.19 1.07 -2.08
N HIS A 433 -8.02 1.29 -1.07
CA HIS A 433 -9.23 2.12 -1.18
C HIS A 433 -8.95 3.47 -1.84
N THR A 434 -9.89 3.97 -2.62
CA THR A 434 -9.80 5.27 -3.29
C THR A 434 -10.08 6.45 -2.35
N THR A 435 -10.36 6.22 -1.07
CA THR A 435 -10.68 7.27 -0.10
C THR A 435 -9.58 8.31 0.04
N ILE A 436 -9.96 9.60 0.06
CA ILE A 436 -9.03 10.69 0.36
C ILE A 436 -8.73 10.70 1.86
N GLY A 437 -7.47 10.82 2.21
CA GLY A 437 -7.03 11.13 3.55
C GLY A 437 -5.96 10.24 4.12
N ALA A 438 -5.34 10.75 5.19
CA ALA A 438 -4.30 10.07 5.97
C ALA A 438 -4.09 10.79 7.30
N ASN A 439 -3.37 10.16 8.23
CA ASN A 439 -3.04 10.74 9.54
C ASN A 439 -1.84 11.70 9.47
N THR A 440 -1.85 12.68 8.54
CA THR A 440 -0.66 13.51 8.25
C THR A 440 -0.20 14.35 9.46
N SER A 441 -1.13 14.83 10.26
CA SER A 441 -0.80 15.56 11.52
C SER A 441 -0.06 14.66 12.52
N VAL A 442 -0.45 13.38 12.59
CA VAL A 442 0.19 12.39 13.47
C VAL A 442 1.62 12.08 13.01
N TRP A 443 1.86 12.01 11.70
CA TRP A 443 3.21 11.80 11.17
C TRP A 443 4.16 12.93 11.55
N ILE A 444 3.72 14.17 11.35
CA ILE A 444 4.49 15.38 11.71
C ILE A 444 4.76 15.42 13.22
N GLU A 445 3.74 15.15 14.05
CA GLU A 445 3.84 15.15 15.51
C GLU A 445 4.85 14.10 16.01
N ARG A 446 4.93 12.92 15.36
CA ARG A 446 5.70 11.79 15.88
C ARG A 446 7.12 11.70 15.35
N PHE A 447 7.33 11.92 14.07
CA PHE A 447 8.62 11.64 13.43
C PHE A 447 9.79 12.36 14.07
N GLY A 448 9.70 13.69 14.21
CA GLY A 448 10.77 14.50 14.81
C GLY A 448 11.12 14.08 16.24
N PRO A 449 10.15 14.08 17.18
CA PRO A 449 10.36 13.66 18.56
C PRO A 449 10.86 12.21 18.70
N TRP A 450 10.33 11.26 17.93
CA TRP A 450 10.78 9.88 17.99
C TRP A 450 12.21 9.70 17.48
N ARG A 451 12.57 10.43 16.42
CA ARG A 451 13.93 10.39 15.86
C ARG A 451 14.96 11.02 16.78
N THR A 452 14.63 12.10 17.48
CA THR A 452 15.60 12.91 18.26
C THR A 452 15.66 12.56 19.75
N LYS A 453 14.79 11.65 20.23
CA LYS A 453 14.87 11.19 21.63
C LYS A 453 16.20 10.49 21.91
N SER A 454 16.61 10.50 23.19
CA SER A 454 17.84 9.83 23.61
C SER A 454 17.80 8.35 23.27
N HIS A 455 18.88 7.81 22.69
CA HIS A 455 19.04 6.42 22.27
C HIS A 455 17.96 5.92 21.30
N SER A 456 17.43 6.78 20.43
CA SER A 456 16.42 6.40 19.44
C SER A 456 16.93 5.30 18.51
N ALA A 457 16.13 4.24 18.40
CA ALA A 457 16.32 3.19 17.40
C ALA A 457 15.61 3.48 16.07
N LEU A 458 14.93 4.63 15.93
CA LEU A 458 14.35 5.05 14.65
C LEU A 458 15.46 5.38 13.66
N LYS A 459 15.52 4.61 12.55
CA LYS A 459 16.54 4.72 11.50
C LYS A 459 15.95 4.98 10.12
N GLY A 460 14.63 5.09 10.00
CA GLY A 460 14.02 5.25 8.69
C GLY A 460 12.59 5.73 8.69
N ILE A 461 12.11 5.93 7.45
CA ILE A 461 10.70 5.97 7.11
C ILE A 461 10.35 4.76 6.25
N ALA A 462 9.11 4.28 6.32
CA ALA A 462 8.58 3.19 5.52
C ALA A 462 7.22 3.59 4.92
N TYR A 463 7.22 3.94 3.65
CA TYR A 463 6.02 4.25 2.90
C TYR A 463 5.37 2.95 2.42
N LEU A 464 4.29 2.54 3.07
CA LEU A 464 3.69 1.20 2.94
C LEU A 464 2.23 1.24 2.45
N PRO A 465 1.89 1.92 1.36
CA PRO A 465 0.53 1.85 0.83
C PRO A 465 0.21 0.41 0.40
N GLU A 466 -1.02 -0.03 0.61
CA GLU A 466 -1.46 -1.31 0.02
C GLU A 466 -1.73 -1.20 -1.49
N ALA A 467 -1.93 0.02 -2.00
CA ALA A 467 -1.86 0.31 -3.44
C ALA A 467 -1.33 1.73 -3.67
N THR A 468 -0.51 1.90 -4.70
CA THR A 468 -0.04 3.20 -5.16
C THR A 468 -1.06 3.86 -6.09
N GLY A 469 -0.89 5.15 -6.39
CA GLY A 469 -1.74 5.90 -7.32
C GLY A 469 -2.87 6.69 -6.67
N THR A 470 -2.95 6.76 -5.33
CA THR A 470 -3.94 7.56 -4.58
C THR A 470 -3.26 8.53 -3.61
N ASN A 471 -4.02 9.50 -3.09
CA ASN A 471 -3.58 10.41 -2.03
C ASN A 471 -2.20 11.09 -2.28
N PRO A 472 -2.05 11.92 -3.32
CA PRO A 472 -0.76 12.51 -3.66
C PRO A 472 -0.15 13.33 -2.53
N ALA A 473 -0.95 14.07 -1.76
CA ALA A 473 -0.47 14.83 -0.62
C ALA A 473 0.07 13.92 0.51
N ALA A 474 -0.48 12.72 0.68
CA ALA A 474 0.04 11.76 1.65
C ALA A 474 1.44 11.25 1.26
N PHE A 475 1.64 10.95 -0.03
CA PHE A 475 2.93 10.51 -0.56
C PHE A 475 4.01 11.58 -0.37
N ASP A 476 3.76 12.79 -0.88
CA ASP A 476 4.70 13.91 -0.80
C ASP A 476 5.07 14.24 0.65
N LEU A 477 4.06 14.42 1.51
CA LEU A 477 4.31 14.82 2.89
C LEU A 477 5.06 13.72 3.68
N PHE A 478 4.74 12.46 3.45
CA PHE A 478 5.41 11.37 4.17
C PHE A 478 6.89 11.24 3.76
N THR A 479 7.20 11.42 2.49
CA THR A 479 8.57 11.40 1.99
C THR A 479 9.37 12.63 2.42
N ASP A 480 8.73 13.81 2.47
CA ASP A 480 9.35 15.05 2.97
C ASP A 480 9.85 14.92 4.42
N LEU A 481 9.22 14.08 5.26
CA LEU A 481 9.70 13.83 6.64
C LEU A 481 11.18 13.46 6.71
N ALA A 482 11.69 12.74 5.71
CA ALA A 482 13.09 12.28 5.70
C ALA A 482 14.09 13.35 5.22
N TRP A 483 13.62 14.48 4.67
CA TRP A 483 14.45 15.49 4.03
C TRP A 483 14.31 16.90 4.62
N GLU A 484 13.21 17.18 5.34
CA GLU A 484 12.99 18.48 5.96
C GLU A 484 13.64 18.54 7.37
N PRO A 485 14.62 19.44 7.59
CA PRO A 485 15.43 19.42 8.80
C PRO A 485 14.69 19.90 10.06
N GLY A 486 13.54 20.53 9.92
CA GLY A 486 12.73 21.07 11.01
C GLY A 486 11.38 20.37 11.17
N THR A 487 10.54 20.88 12.06
CA THR A 487 9.15 20.48 12.15
C THR A 487 8.38 21.08 10.97
N ILE A 488 7.68 20.25 10.21
CA ILE A 488 6.84 20.69 9.10
C ILE A 488 5.63 21.45 9.66
N ASP A 489 5.46 22.72 9.26
CA ASP A 489 4.20 23.43 9.46
C ASP A 489 3.17 22.89 8.46
N GLN A 490 2.27 22.05 8.93
CA GLN A 490 1.27 21.39 8.11
C GLN A 490 0.44 22.37 7.28
N ARG A 491 0.02 23.50 7.86
CA ARG A 491 -0.81 24.48 7.15
C ARG A 491 -0.06 25.13 5.99
N LYS A 492 1.18 25.57 6.28
CA LYS A 492 2.04 26.13 5.23
C LYS A 492 2.34 25.11 4.16
N TRP A 493 2.65 23.87 4.55
CA TRP A 493 2.96 22.79 3.62
C TRP A 493 1.81 22.52 2.63
N PHE A 494 0.54 22.42 3.13
CA PHE A 494 -0.62 22.22 2.26
C PHE A 494 -0.91 23.43 1.37
N ALA A 495 -0.64 24.67 1.82
CA ALA A 495 -0.76 25.86 0.99
C ALA A 495 0.29 25.89 -0.14
N ASP A 496 1.54 25.52 0.18
CA ASP A 496 2.62 25.41 -0.82
C ASP A 496 2.35 24.24 -1.80
N PHE A 497 1.86 23.11 -1.29
CA PHE A 497 1.45 21.96 -2.10
C PHE A 497 0.38 22.34 -3.12
N ALA A 498 -0.68 23.03 -2.71
CA ALA A 498 -1.72 23.51 -3.61
C ALA A 498 -1.15 24.34 -4.78
N GLY A 499 -0.17 25.20 -4.51
CA GLY A 499 0.48 26.03 -5.51
C GLY A 499 1.30 25.20 -6.51
N ARG A 500 2.21 24.34 -6.02
CA ARG A 500 3.04 23.51 -6.89
C ARG A 500 2.25 22.46 -7.65
N ARG A 501 1.22 21.89 -7.01
CA ARG A 501 0.35 20.87 -7.58
C ARG A 501 -0.34 21.32 -8.87
N TYR A 502 -0.69 22.60 -8.98
CA TYR A 502 -1.34 23.16 -10.18
C TYR A 502 -0.41 24.09 -10.99
N GLY A 503 0.86 24.23 -10.56
CA GLY A 503 1.91 24.99 -11.26
C GLY A 503 1.94 26.46 -10.94
N ARG A 504 1.03 26.99 -10.11
CA ARG A 504 1.04 28.35 -9.59
C ARG A 504 0.13 28.52 -8.38
N ALA A 505 0.49 29.46 -7.50
CA ALA A 505 -0.37 29.83 -6.37
C ALA A 505 -1.73 30.35 -6.85
N ASP A 506 -2.79 29.80 -6.29
CA ASP A 506 -4.19 30.18 -6.50
C ASP A 506 -4.94 30.18 -5.16
N LYS A 507 -5.73 31.20 -4.90
CA LYS A 507 -6.43 31.37 -3.60
C LYS A 507 -7.50 30.29 -3.37
N GLU A 508 -8.18 29.88 -4.44
CA GLU A 508 -9.24 28.88 -4.37
C GLU A 508 -8.63 27.48 -4.23
N ALA A 509 -7.52 27.21 -4.92
CA ALA A 509 -6.74 25.99 -4.72
C ALA A 509 -6.25 25.88 -3.26
N ALA A 510 -5.65 26.93 -2.71
CA ALA A 510 -5.22 26.96 -1.32
C ALA A 510 -6.39 26.77 -0.34
N ALA A 511 -7.56 27.35 -0.61
CA ALA A 511 -8.76 27.18 0.21
C ALA A 511 -9.29 25.74 0.14
N ALA A 512 -9.28 25.11 -1.04
CA ALA A 512 -9.68 23.71 -1.20
C ALA A 512 -8.78 22.79 -0.39
N TRP A 513 -7.46 22.95 -0.51
CA TRP A 513 -6.49 22.12 0.22
C TRP A 513 -6.48 22.39 1.74
N GLU A 514 -6.88 23.60 2.18
CA GLU A 514 -7.10 23.89 3.61
C GLU A 514 -8.32 23.14 4.16
N GLU A 515 -9.41 23.00 3.39
CA GLU A 515 -10.56 22.17 3.77
C GLU A 515 -10.19 20.68 3.80
N LEU A 516 -9.45 20.16 2.81
CA LEU A 516 -8.93 18.80 2.80
C LEU A 516 -7.96 18.55 3.96
N ARG A 517 -7.08 19.50 4.26
CA ARG A 517 -6.16 19.43 5.40
C ARG A 517 -6.89 19.29 6.73
N LYS A 518 -7.89 20.14 6.98
CA LYS A 518 -8.70 20.11 8.21
C LYS A 518 -9.61 18.89 8.32
N GLY A 519 -10.01 18.34 7.20
CA GLY A 519 -10.87 17.18 7.09
C GLY A 519 -10.08 15.87 6.97
N PRO A 520 -10.03 15.25 5.78
CA PRO A 520 -9.51 13.91 5.59
C PRO A 520 -8.01 13.75 5.89
N TYR A 521 -7.20 14.81 5.75
CA TYR A 521 -5.75 14.75 6.03
C TYR A 521 -5.36 15.08 7.47
N SER A 522 -6.31 15.36 8.36
CA SER A 522 -6.07 15.59 9.79
C SER A 522 -6.83 14.60 10.67
N THR A 523 -7.05 13.39 10.18
CA THR A 523 -7.60 12.33 11.01
C THR A 523 -6.65 12.02 12.17
N SER A 524 -7.22 11.82 13.36
CA SER A 524 -6.44 11.54 14.55
C SER A 524 -5.91 10.11 14.56
N SER A 525 -4.88 9.86 15.38
CA SER A 525 -4.46 8.51 15.72
C SER A 525 -5.62 7.72 16.33
N GLY A 526 -5.62 6.42 16.17
CA GLY A 526 -6.65 5.52 16.65
C GLY A 526 -6.42 4.12 16.12
N LEU A 527 -7.48 3.40 15.82
CA LEU A 527 -7.37 2.06 15.22
C LEU A 527 -7.09 2.08 13.71
N TRP A 528 -7.19 3.24 13.07
CA TRP A 528 -7.14 3.38 11.61
C TRP A 528 -6.14 4.45 11.17
N SER A 529 -5.40 4.15 10.10
CA SER A 529 -4.56 5.11 9.39
C SER A 529 -5.30 5.80 8.25
N GLU A 530 -6.40 5.21 7.77
CA GLU A 530 -7.20 5.67 6.64
C GLU A 530 -8.49 6.39 7.05
N SER A 531 -9.12 7.05 6.11
CA SER A 531 -10.48 7.59 6.21
C SER A 531 -11.52 6.48 6.00
N GLN A 532 -12.81 6.80 6.23
CA GLN A 532 -13.93 5.88 5.98
C GLN A 532 -14.16 5.67 4.48
N ASP A 533 -14.52 4.45 4.07
CA ASP A 533 -14.91 4.11 2.71
C ASP A 533 -16.35 4.58 2.35
N SER A 534 -16.69 4.47 1.08
CA SER A 534 -18.01 4.75 0.55
C SER A 534 -19.02 3.66 0.93
N LEU A 535 -20.30 4.01 1.10
CA LEU A 535 -21.35 3.01 1.20
C LEU A 535 -21.93 2.62 -0.17
N PHE A 536 -21.68 3.38 -1.22
CA PHE A 536 -22.02 2.94 -2.58
C PHE A 536 -21.33 1.65 -2.98
N THR A 537 -20.09 1.44 -2.51
CA THR A 537 -19.30 0.23 -2.80
C THR A 537 -19.57 -0.93 -1.84
N ALA A 538 -20.40 -0.74 -0.81
CA ALA A 538 -20.69 -1.76 0.18
C ALA A 538 -21.67 -2.81 -0.32
N ARG A 539 -21.58 -4.06 0.17
CA ARG A 539 -22.71 -5.00 0.06
C ARG A 539 -23.95 -4.37 0.65
N PRO A 540 -25.09 -4.37 -0.09
CA PRO A 540 -26.29 -3.68 0.33
C PRO A 540 -26.87 -4.18 1.63
N GLY A 541 -27.32 -3.25 2.47
CA GLY A 541 -27.99 -3.51 3.73
C GLY A 541 -28.33 -2.21 4.45
N LEU A 542 -29.51 -2.07 5.03
CA LEU A 542 -29.91 -0.87 5.80
C LEU A 542 -29.04 -0.62 7.04
N GLY A 543 -28.24 -1.58 7.45
CA GLY A 543 -27.27 -1.49 8.53
C GLY A 543 -25.82 -1.40 8.09
N ALA A 544 -25.54 -1.20 6.79
CA ALA A 544 -24.18 -1.08 6.29
C ALA A 544 -23.48 0.15 6.88
N VAL A 545 -22.25 -0.04 7.36
CA VAL A 545 -21.43 0.99 8.00
C VAL A 545 -20.04 1.13 7.36
N GLY A 546 -19.73 0.32 6.37
CA GLY A 546 -18.50 0.31 5.57
C GLY A 546 -18.60 -0.74 4.49
N ALA A 547 -17.84 -0.61 3.41
CA ALA A 547 -17.75 -1.61 2.36
C ALA A 547 -16.85 -2.78 2.82
N ALA A 548 -15.60 -2.50 3.14
CA ALA A 548 -14.71 -3.48 3.72
C ALA A 548 -15.03 -3.74 5.20
N TYR A 549 -14.91 -4.99 5.64
CA TYR A 549 -15.05 -5.31 7.06
C TYR A 549 -13.99 -4.59 7.91
N TRP A 550 -12.79 -4.45 7.38
CA TRP A 550 -11.61 -3.84 8.01
C TRP A 550 -11.44 -2.36 7.62
N SER A 551 -12.49 -1.56 7.67
CA SER A 551 -12.46 -0.11 7.44
C SER A 551 -13.12 0.66 8.58
N PRO A 552 -12.90 1.98 8.72
CA PRO A 552 -13.60 2.82 9.69
C PRO A 552 -15.11 2.74 9.53
N LYS A 553 -15.82 2.44 10.62
CA LYS A 553 -17.28 2.25 10.61
C LYS A 553 -18.07 3.56 10.73
N SER A 554 -17.39 4.67 10.99
CA SER A 554 -17.98 6.00 11.14
C SER A 554 -17.13 7.04 10.43
N MET A 555 -17.77 8.20 10.17
CA MET A 555 -17.05 9.37 9.62
C MET A 555 -15.93 9.81 10.56
N ARG A 556 -14.74 10.02 10.02
CA ARG A 556 -13.55 10.47 10.76
C ARG A 556 -13.30 11.97 10.66
N TYR A 557 -14.10 12.66 9.86
CA TYR A 557 -14.08 14.12 9.65
C TYR A 557 -15.50 14.60 9.27
N PRO A 558 -15.82 15.91 9.35
CA PRO A 558 -17.12 16.42 8.95
C PRO A 558 -17.43 16.12 7.49
N ALA A 559 -18.61 15.58 7.20
CA ALA A 559 -19.00 15.11 5.86
C ALA A 559 -18.95 16.23 4.80
N ASP A 560 -19.23 17.47 5.20
CA ASP A 560 -19.28 18.65 4.33
C ASP A 560 -17.89 19.27 4.03
N ALA A 561 -16.80 18.81 4.71
CA ALA A 561 -15.46 19.35 4.46
C ALA A 561 -15.02 19.15 3.00
N VAL A 562 -15.21 17.93 2.47
CA VAL A 562 -14.86 17.61 1.08
C VAL A 562 -15.74 18.34 0.08
N ARG A 563 -17.04 18.55 0.39
CA ARG A 563 -17.94 19.34 -0.45
C ARG A 563 -17.48 20.80 -0.52
N ARG A 564 -17.04 21.40 0.60
CA ARG A 564 -16.47 22.77 0.57
C ARG A 564 -15.19 22.83 -0.25
N ALA A 565 -14.33 21.80 -0.16
CA ALA A 565 -13.16 21.70 -1.01
C ALA A 565 -13.53 21.66 -2.49
N LEU A 566 -14.54 20.86 -2.87
CA LEU A 566 -15.07 20.82 -4.24
C LEU A 566 -15.58 22.19 -4.71
N ASP A 567 -16.33 22.92 -3.87
CA ASP A 567 -16.83 24.27 -4.19
C ASP A 567 -15.68 25.26 -4.46
N HIS A 568 -14.53 25.08 -3.84
CA HIS A 568 -13.32 25.86 -4.10
C HIS A 568 -12.58 25.40 -5.36
N LEU A 569 -12.39 24.09 -5.56
CA LEU A 569 -11.73 23.57 -6.77
C LEU A 569 -12.44 24.01 -8.06
N LEU A 570 -13.76 24.05 -8.06
CA LEU A 570 -14.55 24.53 -9.20
C LEU A 570 -14.30 26.02 -9.54
N LYS A 571 -13.73 26.81 -8.62
CA LYS A 571 -13.43 28.23 -8.80
C LYS A 571 -11.95 28.51 -9.10
N VAL A 572 -11.10 27.50 -9.16
CA VAL A 572 -9.69 27.63 -9.52
C VAL A 572 -9.56 28.30 -10.90
N ASP A 573 -8.56 29.16 -11.04
CA ASP A 573 -8.26 29.89 -12.27
C ASP A 573 -8.31 28.96 -13.50
N PRO A 574 -9.13 29.24 -14.52
CA PRO A 574 -9.23 28.39 -15.71
C PRO A 574 -7.90 28.06 -16.38
N ARG A 575 -6.89 28.94 -16.24
CA ARG A 575 -5.55 28.73 -16.79
C ARG A 575 -4.81 27.55 -16.13
N LEU A 576 -5.18 27.16 -14.91
CA LEU A 576 -4.58 26.05 -14.16
C LEU A 576 -5.30 24.71 -14.39
N ARG A 577 -6.50 24.75 -14.98
CA ARG A 577 -7.35 23.56 -15.20
C ARG A 577 -6.78 22.59 -16.25
N GLY A 578 -5.78 23.01 -17.02
CA GLY A 578 -5.05 22.17 -17.97
C GLY A 578 -4.07 21.17 -17.32
N SER A 579 -3.68 21.38 -16.06
CA SER A 579 -2.85 20.46 -15.31
C SER A 579 -3.57 19.13 -15.11
N SER A 580 -2.87 18.00 -15.36
CA SER A 580 -3.43 16.66 -15.10
C SER A 580 -3.66 16.45 -13.60
N ALA A 581 -2.82 17.04 -12.76
CA ALA A 581 -2.99 17.01 -11.31
C ALA A 581 -4.29 17.72 -10.85
N TYR A 582 -4.60 18.89 -11.42
CA TYR A 582 -5.87 19.55 -11.11
C TYR A 582 -7.08 18.69 -11.51
N ARG A 583 -7.04 18.09 -12.71
CA ARG A 583 -8.16 17.25 -13.19
C ARG A 583 -8.37 16.04 -12.27
N PHE A 584 -7.29 15.35 -11.92
CA PHE A 584 -7.36 14.26 -10.94
C PHE A 584 -7.94 14.72 -9.61
N ASP A 585 -7.41 15.78 -9.00
CA ASP A 585 -7.84 16.26 -7.68
C ASP A 585 -9.31 16.71 -7.69
N LEU A 586 -9.79 17.28 -8.80
CA LEU A 586 -11.19 17.67 -8.98
C LEU A 586 -12.12 16.44 -9.04
N VAL A 587 -11.75 15.43 -9.84
CA VAL A 587 -12.50 14.16 -9.96
C VAL A 587 -12.50 13.43 -8.62
N ASP A 588 -11.36 13.29 -7.98
CA ASP A 588 -11.20 12.61 -6.70
C ASP A 588 -11.99 13.30 -5.58
N THR A 589 -11.98 14.64 -5.55
CA THR A 589 -12.77 15.41 -4.57
C THR A 589 -14.26 15.29 -4.82
N ALA A 590 -14.72 15.32 -6.08
CA ALA A 590 -16.14 15.15 -6.42
C ALA A 590 -16.63 13.72 -6.08
N ARG A 591 -15.83 12.71 -6.41
CA ARG A 591 -16.04 11.31 -6.03
C ARG A 591 -16.19 11.18 -4.50
N GLN A 592 -15.23 11.72 -3.72
CA GLN A 592 -15.26 11.63 -2.27
C GLN A 592 -16.45 12.40 -1.65
N ALA A 593 -16.88 13.48 -2.25
CA ALA A 593 -18.07 14.21 -1.78
C ALA A 593 -19.34 13.35 -1.92
N LEU A 594 -19.48 12.62 -3.03
CA LEU A 594 -20.56 11.64 -3.21
C LEU A 594 -20.43 10.46 -2.25
N ALA A 595 -19.22 9.93 -2.06
CA ALA A 595 -18.95 8.87 -1.09
C ALA A 595 -19.40 9.26 0.33
N ASN A 596 -19.09 10.48 0.76
CA ASN A 596 -19.56 11.01 2.04
C ASN A 596 -21.08 11.15 2.10
N HIS A 597 -21.70 11.57 0.98
CA HIS A 597 -23.17 11.70 0.89
C HIS A 597 -23.88 10.35 1.08
N SER A 598 -23.33 9.24 0.55
CA SER A 598 -23.90 7.90 0.74
C SER A 598 -24.10 7.55 2.23
N ARG A 599 -23.18 7.99 3.08
CA ARG A 599 -23.24 7.77 4.53
C ARG A 599 -24.29 8.66 5.24
N VAL A 600 -24.67 9.76 4.63
CA VAL A 600 -25.77 10.63 5.09
C VAL A 600 -27.13 10.11 4.59
N LEU A 601 -27.16 9.54 3.39
CA LEU A 601 -28.37 9.12 2.71
C LEU A 601 -28.91 7.77 3.21
N LEU A 602 -28.05 6.76 3.44
CA LEU A 602 -28.47 5.43 3.85
C LEU A 602 -29.30 5.42 5.17
N PRO A 603 -28.95 6.17 6.23
CA PRO A 603 -29.80 6.29 7.41
C PRO A 603 -31.19 6.85 7.12
N LYS A 604 -31.34 7.75 6.16
CA LYS A 604 -32.64 8.31 5.74
C LYS A 604 -33.48 7.25 5.01
N ILE A 605 -32.85 6.45 4.14
CA ILE A 605 -33.48 5.31 3.44
C ILE A 605 -33.97 4.31 4.49
N LYS A 606 -33.13 3.97 5.47
CA LYS A 606 -33.50 3.09 6.57
C LYS A 606 -34.73 3.60 7.33
N ALA A 607 -34.74 4.87 7.71
CA ALA A 607 -35.85 5.48 8.44
C ALA A 607 -37.16 5.46 7.63
N ALA A 608 -37.10 5.73 6.32
CA ALA A 608 -38.27 5.67 5.44
C ALA A 608 -38.84 4.24 5.34
N TYR A 609 -37.96 3.25 5.22
CA TYR A 609 -38.35 1.84 5.20
C TYR A 609 -38.98 1.39 6.53
N GLU A 610 -38.38 1.72 7.67
CA GLU A 610 -38.88 1.39 9.01
C GLU A 610 -40.24 2.08 9.27
N ALA A 611 -40.43 3.30 8.79
CA ALA A 611 -41.70 4.03 8.83
C ALA A 611 -42.74 3.48 7.83
N LYS A 612 -42.37 2.53 6.97
CA LYS A 612 -43.21 2.00 5.88
C LYS A 612 -43.69 3.09 4.89
N ASP A 613 -42.93 4.15 4.74
CA ASP A 613 -43.20 5.26 3.81
C ASP A 613 -42.63 4.91 2.44
N LEU A 614 -43.44 4.25 1.61
CA LEU A 614 -43.05 3.81 0.28
C LEU A 614 -42.72 4.98 -0.65
N THR A 615 -43.45 6.11 -0.54
CA THR A 615 -43.20 7.30 -1.36
C THR A 615 -41.83 7.90 -1.03
N ARG A 616 -41.53 8.04 0.25
CA ARG A 616 -40.25 8.56 0.71
C ARG A 616 -39.10 7.59 0.40
N LEU A 617 -39.33 6.28 0.55
CA LEU A 617 -38.34 5.25 0.20
C LEU A 617 -37.96 5.37 -1.27
N ARG A 618 -38.93 5.41 -2.20
CA ARG A 618 -38.67 5.56 -3.64
C ARG A 618 -37.91 6.83 -3.98
N ALA A 619 -38.25 7.95 -3.36
CA ALA A 619 -37.53 9.21 -3.59
C ALA A 619 -36.06 9.13 -3.17
N LEU A 620 -35.77 8.52 -2.00
CA LEU A 620 -34.40 8.41 -1.49
C LEU A 620 -33.58 7.34 -2.21
N THR A 621 -34.18 6.23 -2.64
CA THR A 621 -33.48 5.21 -3.46
C THR A 621 -33.21 5.72 -4.87
N ALA A 622 -34.06 6.58 -5.43
CA ALA A 622 -33.79 7.29 -6.69
C ALA A 622 -32.62 8.28 -6.55
N GLU A 623 -32.52 9.00 -5.41
CA GLU A 623 -31.38 9.86 -5.08
C GLU A 623 -30.08 9.05 -4.97
N TRP A 624 -30.13 7.84 -4.36
CA TRP A 624 -29.00 6.92 -4.29
C TRP A 624 -28.53 6.50 -5.70
N ALA A 625 -29.44 6.04 -6.54
CA ALA A 625 -29.14 5.64 -7.91
C ALA A 625 -28.59 6.80 -8.77
N ASP A 626 -29.09 8.03 -8.59
CA ASP A 626 -28.55 9.21 -9.24
C ASP A 626 -27.13 9.52 -8.75
N GLY A 627 -26.85 9.32 -7.45
CA GLY A 627 -25.50 9.43 -6.86
C GLY A 627 -24.52 8.45 -7.49
N GLU A 628 -24.89 7.18 -7.63
CA GLU A 628 -24.05 6.15 -8.28
C GLU A 628 -23.80 6.42 -9.75
N ARG A 629 -24.82 6.86 -10.49
CA ARG A 629 -24.69 7.24 -11.90
C ARG A 629 -23.71 8.43 -12.08
N ARG A 630 -23.80 9.45 -11.23
CA ARG A 630 -22.88 10.60 -11.24
C ARG A 630 -21.47 10.20 -10.84
N LEU A 631 -21.36 9.29 -9.89
CA LEU A 631 -20.08 8.74 -9.43
C LEU A 631 -19.36 7.99 -10.57
N ASP A 632 -20.08 7.11 -11.27
CA ASP A 632 -19.54 6.38 -12.43
C ASP A 632 -19.12 7.32 -13.56
N ALA A 633 -19.93 8.34 -13.84
CA ALA A 633 -19.64 9.32 -14.89
C ALA A 633 -18.41 10.19 -14.55
N VAL A 634 -18.28 10.70 -13.32
CA VAL A 634 -17.15 11.56 -12.95
C VAL A 634 -15.85 10.77 -12.89
N THR A 635 -15.85 9.55 -12.35
CA THR A 635 -14.67 8.69 -12.33
C THR A 635 -14.27 8.25 -13.74
N GLY A 636 -15.22 8.06 -14.65
CA GLY A 636 -14.97 7.78 -16.07
C GLY A 636 -14.29 8.92 -16.84
N SER A 637 -14.17 10.10 -16.26
CA SER A 637 -13.52 11.26 -16.90
C SER A 637 -12.01 11.40 -16.59
N ASP A 638 -11.44 10.48 -15.79
CA ASP A 638 -10.00 10.49 -15.46
C ASP A 638 -9.41 9.08 -15.59
N PRO A 639 -8.23 8.91 -16.22
CA PRO A 639 -7.62 7.61 -16.49
C PRO A 639 -7.23 6.82 -15.22
N ASN A 640 -7.15 7.47 -14.06
CA ASN A 640 -6.78 6.79 -12.82
C ASN A 640 -7.95 6.00 -12.17
N PHE A 641 -9.16 6.09 -12.71
CA PHE A 641 -10.37 5.50 -12.14
C PHE A 641 -11.13 4.60 -13.13
N LEU A 642 -10.43 3.88 -14.01
CA LEU A 642 -11.03 3.03 -15.03
C LEU A 642 -10.84 1.55 -14.71
N LEU A 643 -11.94 0.80 -14.53
CA LEU A 643 -11.91 -0.66 -14.40
C LEU A 643 -11.32 -1.32 -15.66
N GLY A 644 -11.64 -0.78 -16.84
CA GLY A 644 -11.21 -1.33 -18.13
C GLY A 644 -9.69 -1.45 -18.24
N ASP A 645 -8.92 -0.47 -17.75
CA ASP A 645 -7.45 -0.49 -17.78
C ASP A 645 -6.88 -1.61 -16.91
N TRP A 646 -7.45 -1.85 -15.73
CA TRP A 646 -7.07 -2.95 -14.85
C TRP A 646 -7.33 -4.32 -15.48
N LEU A 647 -8.50 -4.51 -16.09
CA LEU A 647 -8.87 -5.77 -16.73
C LEU A 647 -8.07 -6.01 -18.01
N ALA A 648 -7.87 -4.96 -18.83
CA ALA A 648 -7.04 -5.05 -20.03
C ALA A 648 -5.59 -5.40 -19.70
N ALA A 649 -5.03 -4.80 -18.64
CA ALA A 649 -3.70 -5.13 -18.15
C ALA A 649 -3.61 -6.60 -17.72
N ALA A 650 -4.60 -7.14 -16.99
CA ALA A 650 -4.63 -8.54 -16.61
C ALA A 650 -4.66 -9.47 -17.84
N ARG A 651 -5.52 -9.20 -18.80
CA ARG A 651 -5.64 -9.98 -20.06
C ARG A 651 -4.36 -9.96 -20.89
N SER A 652 -3.63 -8.84 -20.88
CA SER A 652 -2.41 -8.69 -21.67
C SER A 652 -1.30 -9.70 -21.33
N TRP A 653 -1.34 -10.29 -20.14
CA TRP A 653 -0.42 -11.32 -19.69
C TRP A 653 -0.81 -12.74 -20.13
N GLY A 654 -2.02 -12.95 -20.66
CA GLY A 654 -2.49 -14.24 -21.14
C GLY A 654 -1.99 -14.55 -22.56
N ALA A 655 -1.46 -15.76 -22.79
CA ALA A 655 -1.00 -16.21 -24.11
C ALA A 655 -2.15 -16.57 -25.05
N ASP A 656 -3.25 -17.03 -24.50
CA ASP A 656 -4.46 -17.44 -25.20
C ASP A 656 -5.71 -16.97 -24.43
N GLU A 657 -6.88 -17.16 -25.02
CA GLU A 657 -8.15 -16.72 -24.45
C GLU A 657 -8.41 -17.34 -23.07
N ALA A 658 -8.03 -18.61 -22.86
CA ALA A 658 -8.25 -19.30 -21.59
C ALA A 658 -7.36 -18.72 -20.45
N GLU A 659 -6.11 -18.33 -20.76
CA GLU A 659 -5.25 -17.61 -19.82
C GLU A 659 -5.76 -16.18 -19.60
N GLN A 660 -6.15 -15.47 -20.64
CA GLN A 660 -6.70 -14.11 -20.55
C GLN A 660 -7.94 -14.09 -19.65
N ASP A 661 -8.87 -15.02 -19.82
CA ASP A 661 -10.07 -15.14 -18.99
C ASP A 661 -9.72 -15.48 -17.53
N ARG A 662 -8.72 -16.33 -17.31
CA ARG A 662 -8.26 -16.69 -15.96
C ARG A 662 -7.67 -15.49 -15.21
N TYR A 663 -6.84 -14.70 -15.89
CA TYR A 663 -6.23 -13.53 -15.26
C TYR A 663 -7.22 -12.37 -15.10
N GLU A 664 -8.20 -12.24 -16.00
CA GLU A 664 -9.32 -11.32 -15.80
C GLU A 664 -10.18 -11.74 -14.60
N TYR A 665 -10.47 -13.04 -14.43
CA TYR A 665 -11.17 -13.54 -13.26
C TYR A 665 -10.39 -13.27 -11.98
N ASP A 666 -9.07 -13.47 -11.95
CA ASP A 666 -8.20 -13.15 -10.84
C ASP A 666 -8.28 -11.64 -10.50
N ALA A 667 -8.20 -10.79 -11.53
CA ALA A 667 -8.29 -9.33 -11.40
C ALA A 667 -9.67 -8.81 -10.93
N ARG A 668 -10.77 -9.47 -11.35
CA ARG A 668 -12.14 -9.15 -10.91
C ARG A 668 -12.39 -9.64 -9.49
N SER A 669 -11.90 -10.83 -9.17
CA SER A 669 -12.15 -11.44 -7.86
C SER A 669 -11.50 -10.65 -6.72
N ILE A 670 -10.28 -10.14 -6.89
CA ILE A 670 -9.60 -9.34 -5.87
C ILE A 670 -10.39 -8.06 -5.50
N LEU A 671 -11.12 -7.47 -6.45
CA LEU A 671 -11.91 -6.26 -6.27
C LEU A 671 -13.32 -6.51 -5.67
N SER A 672 -13.80 -7.76 -5.66
CA SER A 672 -15.19 -8.11 -5.31
C SER A 672 -15.27 -9.19 -4.24
N VAL A 673 -15.34 -10.46 -4.66
CA VAL A 673 -15.44 -11.63 -3.77
C VAL A 673 -14.15 -11.89 -2.99
N TRP A 674 -13.04 -11.42 -3.47
CA TRP A 674 -11.67 -11.62 -2.97
C TRP A 674 -11.21 -13.10 -2.95
N GLY A 675 -12.11 -14.03 -3.19
CA GLY A 675 -11.83 -15.45 -3.16
C GLY A 675 -13.08 -16.32 -3.12
N ARG A 676 -12.91 -17.54 -2.63
CA ARG A 676 -14.02 -18.49 -2.46
C ARG A 676 -15.05 -17.98 -1.45
N ARG A 677 -16.25 -18.57 -1.43
CA ARG A 677 -17.29 -18.21 -0.45
C ARG A 677 -16.81 -18.25 1.01
N SER A 678 -15.95 -19.23 1.36
CA SER A 678 -15.35 -19.31 2.70
C SER A 678 -14.52 -18.07 3.03
N THR A 679 -13.84 -17.50 2.05
CA THR A 679 -13.01 -16.30 2.16
C THR A 679 -13.87 -15.04 2.16
N SER A 680 -14.73 -14.92 1.18
CA SER A 680 -15.62 -13.79 1.00
C SER A 680 -16.52 -13.54 2.22
N GLU A 681 -17.20 -14.60 2.70
CA GLU A 681 -18.18 -14.50 3.78
C GLU A 681 -17.59 -14.88 5.15
N GLY A 682 -16.86 -16.01 5.22
CA GLY A 682 -16.28 -16.51 6.46
C GLY A 682 -15.04 -15.73 6.89
N GLY A 683 -14.21 -15.33 5.95
CA GLY A 683 -13.02 -14.50 6.14
C GLY A 683 -13.29 -13.00 6.11
N PHE A 684 -14.50 -12.56 5.78
CA PHE A 684 -14.90 -11.15 5.68
C PHE A 684 -14.08 -10.32 4.69
N LEU A 685 -13.61 -10.93 3.58
CA LEU A 685 -12.76 -10.25 2.59
C LEU A 685 -13.53 -9.71 1.37
N HIS A 686 -14.86 -9.97 1.25
CA HIS A 686 -15.63 -9.31 0.19
C HIS A 686 -15.48 -7.79 0.28
N ASP A 687 -15.38 -7.13 -0.86
CA ASP A 687 -15.21 -5.68 -0.98
C ASP A 687 -13.99 -5.11 -0.20
N TYR A 688 -13.04 -5.96 0.26
CA TYR A 688 -11.86 -5.47 0.97
C TYR A 688 -11.02 -4.52 0.11
N ALA A 689 -10.93 -4.79 -1.18
CA ALA A 689 -10.22 -3.94 -2.12
C ALA A 689 -11.18 -3.10 -2.98
N ASN A 690 -12.28 -2.61 -2.39
CA ASN A 690 -13.26 -1.81 -3.10
C ASN A 690 -12.64 -0.55 -3.73
N ARG A 691 -13.10 -0.24 -4.96
CA ARG A 691 -12.66 0.90 -5.75
C ARG A 691 -13.87 1.65 -6.28
N GLU A 692 -13.84 2.96 -6.17
CA GLU A 692 -14.82 3.79 -6.88
C GLU A 692 -14.28 4.08 -8.29
N TRP A 693 -14.26 3.04 -9.13
CA TRP A 693 -13.84 3.10 -10.51
C TRP A 693 -15.04 3.04 -11.46
N SER A 694 -15.00 3.85 -12.50
CA SER A 694 -15.98 3.77 -13.61
C SER A 694 -15.93 2.38 -14.23
N GLY A 695 -17.11 1.84 -14.50
CA GLY A 695 -17.33 0.46 -14.90
C GLY A 695 -17.57 -0.45 -13.68
N LEU A 696 -16.76 -0.45 -12.65
CA LEU A 696 -17.01 -1.23 -11.43
C LEU A 696 -18.27 -0.74 -10.70
N ILE A 697 -18.45 0.59 -10.65
CA ILE A 697 -19.66 1.20 -10.09
C ILE A 697 -20.88 0.80 -10.93
N GLY A 698 -20.82 0.98 -12.25
CA GLY A 698 -21.95 0.73 -13.14
C GLY A 698 -22.32 -0.75 -13.31
N GLU A 699 -21.35 -1.66 -13.22
CA GLU A 699 -21.56 -3.09 -13.48
C GLU A 699 -21.79 -3.95 -12.25
N LEU A 700 -21.26 -3.54 -11.10
CA LEU A 700 -21.38 -4.33 -9.87
C LEU A 700 -22.10 -3.58 -8.76
N TYR A 701 -21.65 -2.38 -8.38
CA TYR A 701 -22.16 -1.74 -7.17
C TYR A 701 -23.58 -1.20 -7.33
N ALA A 702 -23.85 -0.43 -8.37
CA ALA A 702 -25.17 0.12 -8.62
C ALA A 702 -26.22 -0.99 -8.86
N PRO A 703 -25.97 -2.04 -9.67
CA PRO A 703 -26.90 -3.17 -9.78
C PRO A 703 -27.13 -3.91 -8.46
N ARG A 704 -26.12 -4.05 -7.59
CA ARG A 704 -26.31 -4.65 -6.26
C ARG A 704 -27.32 -3.84 -5.42
N TRP A 705 -27.13 -2.53 -5.32
CA TRP A 705 -28.00 -1.66 -4.56
C TRP A 705 -29.40 -1.61 -5.16
N ALA A 706 -29.54 -1.53 -6.49
CA ALA A 706 -30.84 -1.56 -7.16
C ALA A 706 -31.62 -2.85 -6.84
N ALA A 707 -30.97 -4.02 -6.95
CA ALA A 707 -31.58 -5.30 -6.61
C ALA A 707 -32.02 -5.37 -5.13
N TYR A 708 -31.23 -4.80 -4.23
CA TYR A 708 -31.61 -4.75 -2.81
C TYR A 708 -32.80 -3.84 -2.55
N PHE A 709 -32.81 -2.61 -3.11
CA PHE A 709 -33.90 -1.67 -2.95
C PHE A 709 -35.22 -2.22 -3.53
N GLU A 710 -35.17 -2.95 -4.64
CA GLU A 710 -36.33 -3.66 -5.17
C GLU A 710 -36.93 -4.62 -4.12
N THR A 711 -36.08 -5.40 -3.42
CA THR A 711 -36.60 -6.30 -2.37
C THR A 711 -37.26 -5.55 -1.21
N LEU A 712 -36.72 -4.37 -0.84
CA LEU A 712 -37.31 -3.54 0.21
C LEU A 712 -38.68 -2.98 -0.23
N GLU A 713 -38.76 -2.47 -1.46
CA GLU A 713 -40.00 -1.95 -2.03
C GLU A 713 -41.07 -3.05 -2.14
N GLU A 714 -40.71 -4.22 -2.70
CA GLU A 714 -41.61 -5.36 -2.77
C GLU A 714 -42.09 -5.80 -1.39
N SER A 715 -41.23 -5.78 -0.38
CA SER A 715 -41.59 -6.17 0.98
C SER A 715 -42.67 -5.26 1.59
N LEU A 716 -42.56 -3.93 1.34
CA LEU A 716 -43.57 -2.97 1.79
C LEU A 716 -44.90 -3.15 1.05
N VAL A 717 -44.86 -3.36 -0.27
CA VAL A 717 -46.07 -3.59 -1.09
C VAL A 717 -46.78 -4.88 -0.67
N ARG A 718 -46.02 -5.97 -0.51
CA ARG A 718 -46.56 -7.29 -0.14
C ARG A 718 -46.78 -7.47 1.35
N ARG A 719 -46.32 -6.55 2.20
CA ARG A 719 -46.31 -6.65 3.68
C ARG A 719 -45.65 -7.94 4.15
N ALA A 720 -44.53 -8.29 3.53
CA ALA A 720 -43.73 -9.47 3.80
C ALA A 720 -42.28 -9.09 4.13
N ALA A 721 -41.48 -10.04 4.60
CA ALA A 721 -40.05 -9.82 4.73
C ALA A 721 -39.37 -9.61 3.35
N PRO A 722 -38.31 -8.80 3.24
CA PRO A 722 -37.55 -8.68 2.00
C PRO A 722 -36.99 -10.04 1.56
N ARG A 723 -36.92 -10.26 0.26
CA ARG A 723 -36.29 -11.43 -0.32
C ARG A 723 -34.78 -11.41 -0.01
N GLU A 724 -34.24 -12.51 0.48
CA GLU A 724 -32.79 -12.64 0.68
C GLU A 724 -32.08 -12.78 -0.68
N ILE A 725 -30.94 -12.13 -0.82
CA ILE A 725 -30.05 -12.21 -1.99
C ILE A 725 -28.76 -12.92 -1.55
N ASP A 726 -28.34 -13.92 -2.34
CA ASP A 726 -27.04 -14.56 -2.18
C ASP A 726 -25.96 -13.66 -2.81
N TRP A 727 -25.41 -12.77 -1.99
CA TRP A 727 -24.42 -11.78 -2.48
C TRP A 727 -23.17 -12.41 -3.04
N HIS A 728 -22.68 -13.50 -2.45
CA HIS A 728 -21.50 -14.17 -3.00
C HIS A 728 -21.79 -14.74 -4.41
N ALA A 729 -22.93 -15.40 -4.60
CA ALA A 729 -23.28 -15.92 -5.92
C ALA A 729 -23.44 -14.78 -6.95
N TYR A 730 -24.03 -13.66 -6.53
CA TYR A 730 -24.20 -12.48 -7.39
C TYR A 730 -22.86 -11.89 -7.85
N GLU A 731 -21.92 -11.72 -6.92
CA GLU A 731 -20.61 -11.14 -7.17
C GLU A 731 -19.67 -12.11 -7.90
N GLU A 732 -19.76 -13.40 -7.60
CA GLU A 732 -19.01 -14.44 -8.28
C GLU A 732 -19.45 -14.56 -9.75
N ASP A 733 -20.77 -14.43 -10.03
CA ASP A 733 -21.28 -14.35 -11.41
C ASP A 733 -20.66 -13.16 -12.16
N TRP A 734 -20.57 -11.97 -11.53
CA TRP A 734 -19.91 -10.82 -12.12
C TRP A 734 -18.41 -11.08 -12.32
N ALA A 735 -17.70 -11.65 -11.34
CA ALA A 735 -16.28 -11.94 -11.44
C ALA A 735 -15.94 -12.91 -12.58
N ARG A 736 -16.87 -13.83 -12.92
CA ARG A 736 -16.72 -14.80 -14.00
C ARG A 736 -17.10 -14.28 -15.38
N ARG A 737 -17.63 -13.08 -15.50
CA ARG A 737 -17.96 -12.47 -16.79
C ARG A 737 -16.69 -11.94 -17.47
N THR A 738 -15.95 -12.83 -18.10
CA THR A 738 -14.74 -12.53 -18.84
C THR A 738 -15.06 -12.07 -20.27
N THR A 739 -15.71 -10.94 -20.39
CA THR A 739 -16.02 -10.31 -21.67
C THR A 739 -15.25 -9.01 -21.81
N ARG A 740 -14.88 -8.63 -23.04
CA ARG A 740 -14.25 -7.32 -23.29
C ARG A 740 -15.09 -6.23 -22.65
N HIS A 741 -14.44 -5.50 -21.74
CA HIS A 741 -15.09 -4.40 -21.02
C HIS A 741 -15.22 -3.20 -21.95
N PRO A 742 -16.41 -2.60 -22.12
CA PRO A 742 -16.59 -1.41 -22.98
C PRO A 742 -15.87 -0.19 -22.46
N SER A 743 -15.80 0.01 -21.12
CA SER A 743 -15.12 1.14 -20.52
C SER A 743 -13.61 0.84 -20.41
N GLY A 744 -12.78 1.49 -21.17
CA GLY A 744 -11.33 1.34 -21.17
C GLY A 744 -10.75 1.22 -22.57
N ALA A 745 -11.52 0.68 -23.52
CA ALA A 745 -11.10 0.64 -24.92
C ALA A 745 -10.95 2.06 -25.52
N ASP A 746 -11.72 3.04 -25.02
CA ASP A 746 -11.80 4.41 -25.54
C ASP A 746 -11.14 5.48 -24.63
N GLY A 747 -10.54 5.06 -23.49
CA GLY A 747 -9.98 5.98 -22.52
C GLY A 747 -11.03 6.81 -21.74
N PRO A 748 -10.59 7.83 -20.97
CA PRO A 748 -11.50 8.66 -20.18
C PRO A 748 -12.42 9.49 -21.07
N SER A 749 -13.69 9.67 -20.62
CA SER A 749 -14.73 10.37 -21.36
C SER A 749 -15.44 11.45 -20.51
N GLY A 750 -15.87 12.51 -21.15
CA GLY A 750 -16.57 13.63 -20.51
C GLY A 750 -15.63 14.76 -20.06
N ASP A 751 -16.25 15.88 -19.67
CA ASP A 751 -15.52 17.03 -19.10
C ASP A 751 -15.53 16.94 -17.57
N PRO A 752 -14.38 16.70 -16.92
CA PRO A 752 -14.28 16.61 -15.46
C PRO A 752 -14.88 17.81 -14.72
N HIS A 753 -14.70 19.03 -15.25
CA HIS A 753 -15.20 20.24 -14.61
C HIS A 753 -16.72 20.35 -14.70
N ALA A 754 -17.32 20.01 -15.84
CA ALA A 754 -18.77 20.00 -16.01
C ALA A 754 -19.42 18.95 -15.11
N LEU A 755 -18.86 17.73 -15.07
CA LEU A 755 -19.36 16.63 -14.23
C LEU A 755 -19.25 16.96 -12.73
N ALA A 756 -18.11 17.50 -12.30
CA ALA A 756 -17.92 17.93 -10.91
C ALA A 756 -18.86 19.08 -10.52
N SER A 757 -19.12 20.03 -11.44
CA SER A 757 -20.08 21.12 -11.23
C SER A 757 -21.52 20.61 -11.06
N ASP A 758 -21.90 19.62 -11.87
CA ASP A 758 -23.21 18.97 -11.79
C ASP A 758 -23.39 18.21 -10.46
N ILE A 759 -22.34 17.52 -9.98
CA ILE A 759 -22.32 16.90 -8.67
C ILE A 759 -22.48 17.91 -7.54
N ALA A 760 -21.74 19.02 -7.59
CA ALA A 760 -21.85 20.08 -6.57
C ALA A 760 -23.26 20.68 -6.52
N ALA A 761 -23.91 20.87 -7.68
CA ALA A 761 -25.30 21.34 -7.77
C ALA A 761 -26.30 20.31 -7.20
N ALA A 762 -26.12 19.02 -7.52
CA ALA A 762 -26.97 17.94 -7.01
C ALA A 762 -26.87 17.81 -5.48
N LEU A 763 -25.67 17.82 -4.90
CA LEU A 763 -25.48 17.76 -3.46
C LEU A 763 -26.17 18.93 -2.73
N LYS A 764 -26.09 20.13 -3.27
CA LYS A 764 -26.80 21.30 -2.71
C LYS A 764 -28.33 21.15 -2.79
N SER A 765 -28.86 20.62 -3.90
CA SER A 765 -30.28 20.35 -4.07
C SER A 765 -30.79 19.33 -3.06
N TRP A 766 -30.08 18.23 -2.86
CA TRP A 766 -30.45 17.18 -1.93
C TRP A 766 -30.39 17.63 -0.45
N GLU A 767 -29.44 18.49 -0.09
CA GLU A 767 -29.38 19.11 1.24
C GLU A 767 -30.55 20.09 1.47
N GLY A 768 -30.96 20.86 0.43
CA GLY A 768 -32.07 21.77 0.49
C GLY A 768 -33.43 21.07 0.64
N ALA A 769 -33.65 19.97 -0.03
CA ALA A 769 -34.86 19.16 0.06
C ALA A 769 -35.02 18.42 1.41
N ALA A 770 -33.93 18.32 2.21
CA ALA A 770 -33.94 17.68 3.51
C ALA A 770 -34.24 18.62 4.67
N ARG A 771 -34.29 19.94 4.45
CA ARG A 771 -34.70 20.98 5.41
C ARG A 771 -36.21 21.29 5.27
#